data_eecfb850afdbff91ee7ec09a6804d909
#
_entry.id   eecfb850afdbff91ee7ec09a6804d909
#
_cell.length_a   1.000
_cell.length_b   1.000
_cell.length_c   1.000
_cell.angle_alpha   90.00
_cell.angle_beta   90.00
_cell.angle_gamma   90.00
#
_symmetry.space_group_name_H-M   'P 1'
#
loop_
_entity.id
_entity.type
_entity.pdbx_description
1 polymer ?
#
loop_
_entity_poly.entity_id
_entity_poly.type
_entity_poly.pdbx_seq_one_letter_code
_entity_poly.pdbx_strand_id
1 'polypeptide(L)'
;MCAGMRKAVLFLLAFAVAPGAAAHPLDPLSAPEIETAVSVLRAAGLVDKATRFALIDLDEPSKAAVLGWRPGQPSARKAFVIARRNRVVDEAVVDLTARKVDRWEAIPGVQSAISGAEWHRAQQIATHDAGWRKAMRARGYAGFDKLYCEPRSAGDGADPIAAGRRLVWVTCFDTRGTNNIRARPIEGLVAVVDLDAGRVVRLIDSGPVPVSRETAEFGERPYPKARPARVHLPSDVTVDGHSVRWQGWSFRYRMDRRVGLIVSLVRHEDRGRRRMVLYRGSVAEMFVPYMADRATWSFRAALDVGEYGFGWLSSPLVAGTDCPPDAMMLDAVLPDDLGRPVVAHSVACLFEHRTARPLWRHAESASGRYAGRAESELVLRTIPSVGNYDYVIDWVLTEAGTIRVDVGATGIDEVKGVTARTMSDPSAARDTADGRLVAPNLVAVNHDHFLSLRLDVDIDGADNTLLRERLVPERPSADSAGRSVWRVVSEPVKTEGPLGDAGLARPEVWRIVNPNVTNSLGGHPGYELRPGPTAISLPAPADPAQRRAAFSAAPLWITAYDPEELYAAGTYPNRSGGGLPAFTSRHRPVENADIVLWYTMGFHHLPRPEDWPVMATLWNSVSLVPYGFFDRNPSLDRPPGGNR
;
A
#
# COMPACT_ATOMS: atom_id res chain seq x y z
N MET A 1 -12.28 59.22 -11.67
CA MET A 1 -13.02 58.99 -12.91
C MET A 1 -12.83 57.52 -13.25
N CYS A 2 -13.92 56.83 -13.28
CA CYS A 2 -14.25 55.45 -13.66
C CYS A 2 -13.24 54.34 -13.40
N ALA A 3 -13.48 53.61 -12.29
CA ALA A 3 -12.99 52.30 -12.00
C ALA A 3 -13.84 51.26 -12.75
N GLY A 4 -13.20 50.44 -13.58
CA GLY A 4 -13.82 49.30 -14.25
C GLY A 4 -13.62 48.01 -13.43
N MET A 5 -14.65 47.62 -12.71
CA MET A 5 -14.73 46.31 -12.06
C MET A 5 -14.97 45.20 -13.10
N ARG A 6 -13.97 44.37 -13.38
CA ARG A 6 -14.16 43.14 -14.13
C ARG A 6 -14.74 42.05 -13.21
N LYS A 7 -15.98 41.68 -13.43
CA LYS A 7 -16.62 40.51 -12.80
C LYS A 7 -16.02 39.27 -13.39
N ALA A 8 -15.34 38.48 -12.58
CA ALA A 8 -14.98 37.09 -12.92
C ALA A 8 -16.24 36.24 -12.82
N VAL A 9 -16.65 35.69 -13.94
CA VAL A 9 -17.73 34.69 -14.01
C VAL A 9 -17.09 33.33 -13.77
N LEU A 10 -17.33 32.75 -12.60
CA LEU A 10 -16.99 31.37 -12.29
C LEU A 10 -17.97 30.47 -13.05
N PHE A 11 -17.51 29.78 -14.06
CA PHE A 11 -18.28 28.69 -14.68
C PHE A 11 -18.15 27.45 -13.79
N LEU A 12 -19.18 27.18 -12.99
CA LEU A 12 -19.43 25.88 -12.42
C LEU A 12 -19.87 24.94 -13.56
N LEU A 13 -18.98 24.13 -14.06
CA LEU A 13 -19.31 22.98 -14.90
C LEU A 13 -19.94 21.89 -13.98
N ALA A 14 -21.24 21.93 -13.86
CA ALA A 14 -22.00 20.80 -13.34
C ALA A 14 -21.91 19.68 -14.39
N PHE A 15 -21.17 18.63 -14.09
CA PHE A 15 -21.23 17.39 -14.84
C PHE A 15 -22.63 16.79 -14.64
N ALA A 16 -23.53 17.05 -15.56
CA ALA A 16 -24.78 16.33 -15.67
C ALA A 16 -24.45 14.90 -16.12
N VAL A 17 -24.46 13.96 -15.20
CA VAL A 17 -24.49 12.53 -15.51
C VAL A 17 -25.78 12.26 -16.26
N ALA A 18 -25.67 11.89 -17.53
CA ALA A 18 -26.80 11.47 -18.33
C ALA A 18 -27.48 10.26 -17.64
N PRO A 19 -28.80 10.24 -17.48
CA PRO A 19 -29.49 9.10 -16.90
C PRO A 19 -29.42 7.93 -17.88
N GLY A 20 -28.68 6.86 -17.57
CA GLY A 20 -28.86 5.65 -18.32
C GLY A 20 -27.76 4.63 -18.48
N ALA A 21 -26.53 4.89 -18.14
CA ALA A 21 -25.53 3.81 -18.14
C ALA A 21 -25.48 3.15 -16.76
N ALA A 22 -25.90 1.87 -16.69
CA ALA A 22 -25.74 1.09 -15.46
C ALA A 22 -24.26 1.03 -15.08
N ALA A 23 -23.92 1.39 -13.83
CA ALA A 23 -22.56 1.35 -13.32
C ALA A 23 -21.99 -0.08 -13.42
N HIS A 24 -20.70 -0.19 -13.70
CA HIS A 24 -20.03 -1.49 -13.70
C HIS A 24 -20.04 -2.07 -12.27
N PRO A 25 -20.19 -3.40 -12.08
CA PRO A 25 -20.22 -4.02 -10.74
C PRO A 25 -19.04 -3.66 -9.82
N LEU A 26 -17.86 -3.40 -10.38
CA LEU A 26 -16.63 -3.04 -9.66
C LEU A 26 -16.38 -1.52 -9.56
N ASP A 27 -17.33 -0.67 -9.99
CA ASP A 27 -17.17 0.77 -9.77
C ASP A 27 -17.22 1.08 -8.27
N PRO A 28 -16.45 2.08 -7.77
CA PRO A 28 -16.51 2.47 -6.38
C PRO A 28 -17.91 2.91 -5.98
N LEU A 29 -18.18 2.93 -4.69
CA LEU A 29 -19.42 3.51 -4.19
C LEU A 29 -19.46 5.00 -4.51
N SER A 30 -20.57 5.44 -5.08
CA SER A 30 -20.86 6.86 -5.28
C SER A 30 -21.28 7.54 -3.97
N ALA A 31 -21.22 8.87 -3.93
CA ALA A 31 -21.68 9.63 -2.76
C ALA A 31 -23.14 9.26 -2.34
N PRO A 32 -24.12 9.19 -3.25
CA PRO A 32 -25.48 8.74 -2.88
C PRO A 32 -25.54 7.30 -2.35
N GLU A 33 -24.67 6.39 -2.82
CA GLU A 33 -24.62 5.01 -2.32
C GLU A 33 -24.05 4.95 -0.89
N ILE A 34 -23.00 5.73 -0.58
CA ILE A 34 -22.46 5.86 0.78
C ILE A 34 -23.53 6.42 1.73
N GLU A 35 -24.21 7.50 1.33
CA GLU A 35 -25.31 8.08 2.11
C GLU A 35 -26.46 7.09 2.31
N THR A 36 -26.79 6.30 1.29
CA THR A 36 -27.82 5.26 1.35
C THR A 36 -27.44 4.20 2.36
N ALA A 37 -26.19 3.68 2.35
CA ALA A 37 -25.74 2.69 3.31
C ALA A 37 -25.93 3.17 4.75
N VAL A 38 -25.47 4.39 5.06
CA VAL A 38 -25.61 4.98 6.39
C VAL A 38 -27.08 5.22 6.77
N SER A 39 -27.91 5.69 5.83
CA SER A 39 -29.33 5.96 6.09
C SER A 39 -30.13 4.69 6.37
N VAL A 40 -29.83 3.60 5.67
CA VAL A 40 -30.46 2.28 5.88
C VAL A 40 -30.09 1.74 7.26
N LEU A 41 -28.82 1.78 7.65
CA LEU A 41 -28.37 1.36 8.97
C LEU A 41 -29.00 2.19 10.10
N ARG A 42 -29.14 3.51 9.87
CA ARG A 42 -29.78 4.41 10.83
C ARG A 42 -31.29 4.15 10.97
N ALA A 43 -31.98 3.93 9.84
CA ALA A 43 -33.41 3.60 9.86
C ALA A 43 -33.68 2.26 10.57
N ALA A 44 -32.76 1.32 10.48
CA ALA A 44 -32.82 0.05 11.22
C ALA A 44 -32.46 0.17 12.71
N GLY A 45 -32.06 1.37 13.21
CA GLY A 45 -31.66 1.58 14.61
C GLY A 45 -30.30 0.99 15.00
N LEU A 46 -29.52 0.56 14.00
CA LEU A 46 -28.23 -0.11 14.19
C LEU A 46 -27.07 0.87 14.43
N VAL A 47 -27.17 2.10 13.92
CA VAL A 47 -26.18 3.15 14.07
C VAL A 47 -26.82 4.46 14.52
N ASP A 48 -26.04 5.31 15.20
CA ASP A 48 -26.44 6.60 15.75
C ASP A 48 -25.38 7.69 15.53
N LYS A 49 -25.53 8.85 16.19
CA LYS A 49 -24.58 9.97 16.11
C LYS A 49 -23.21 9.66 16.76
N ALA A 50 -23.16 8.70 17.67
CA ALA A 50 -21.92 8.29 18.36
C ALA A 50 -21.14 7.25 17.55
N THR A 51 -21.79 6.59 16.59
CA THR A 51 -21.17 5.58 15.73
C THR A 51 -20.06 6.20 14.88
N ARG A 52 -18.95 5.48 14.74
CA ARG A 52 -17.83 5.80 13.85
C ARG A 52 -17.67 4.69 12.82
N PHE A 53 -17.49 5.08 11.58
CA PHE A 53 -17.30 4.16 10.46
C PHE A 53 -15.81 4.04 10.14
N ALA A 54 -15.26 2.87 10.39
CA ALA A 54 -13.88 2.57 10.02
C ALA A 54 -13.76 2.24 8.52
N LEU A 55 -14.83 1.65 7.95
CA LEU A 55 -14.90 1.31 6.53
C LEU A 55 -16.37 1.40 6.07
N ILE A 56 -16.58 1.96 4.89
CA ILE A 56 -17.76 1.80 4.05
C ILE A 56 -17.22 1.66 2.64
N ASP A 57 -17.28 0.47 2.04
CA ASP A 57 -16.75 0.24 0.70
C ASP A 57 -17.66 -0.72 -0.06
N LEU A 58 -17.37 -0.88 -1.34
CA LEU A 58 -18.09 -1.82 -2.19
C LEU A 58 -17.93 -3.25 -1.66
N ASP A 59 -19.05 -3.89 -1.35
CA ASP A 59 -19.11 -5.35 -1.21
C ASP A 59 -19.11 -5.94 -2.62
N GLU A 60 -17.94 -6.41 -3.07
CA GLU A 60 -17.76 -6.85 -4.45
C GLU A 60 -18.66 -8.05 -4.77
N PRO A 61 -19.39 -8.03 -5.90
CA PRO A 61 -20.13 -9.21 -6.35
C PRO A 61 -19.18 -10.38 -6.62
N SER A 62 -19.73 -11.59 -6.64
CA SER A 62 -18.93 -12.78 -6.97
C SER A 62 -18.19 -12.63 -8.31
N LYS A 63 -16.97 -13.20 -8.40
CA LYS A 63 -16.16 -13.20 -9.62
C LYS A 63 -16.98 -13.62 -10.85
N ALA A 64 -17.80 -14.66 -10.73
CA ALA A 64 -18.69 -15.13 -11.79
C ALA A 64 -19.71 -14.07 -12.24
N ALA A 65 -20.32 -13.34 -11.30
CA ALA A 65 -21.26 -12.27 -11.61
C ALA A 65 -20.57 -11.10 -12.31
N VAL A 66 -19.37 -10.73 -11.89
CA VAL A 66 -18.56 -9.67 -12.53
C VAL A 66 -18.14 -10.07 -13.95
N LEU A 67 -17.65 -11.28 -14.15
CA LEU A 67 -17.19 -11.76 -15.46
C LEU A 67 -18.37 -11.98 -16.43
N GLY A 68 -19.54 -12.34 -15.92
CA GLY A 68 -20.77 -12.51 -16.70
C GLY A 68 -21.47 -11.20 -17.06
N TRP A 69 -21.15 -10.09 -16.39
CA TRP A 69 -21.83 -8.81 -16.61
C TRP A 69 -21.59 -8.24 -18.01
N ARG A 70 -22.59 -7.56 -18.55
CA ARG A 70 -22.53 -6.86 -19.84
C ARG A 70 -22.92 -5.40 -19.68
N PRO A 71 -22.34 -4.46 -20.46
CA PRO A 71 -22.71 -3.05 -20.42
C PRO A 71 -24.22 -2.85 -20.58
N GLY A 72 -24.78 -2.00 -19.72
CA GLY A 72 -26.23 -1.72 -19.68
C GLY A 72 -27.07 -2.68 -18.83
N GLN A 73 -26.49 -3.78 -18.34
CA GLN A 73 -27.20 -4.65 -17.40
C GLN A 73 -27.17 -4.05 -15.99
N PRO A 74 -28.28 -4.06 -15.24
CA PRO A 74 -28.27 -3.69 -13.84
C PRO A 74 -27.41 -4.70 -13.05
N SER A 75 -26.66 -4.20 -12.08
CA SER A 75 -25.96 -5.04 -11.11
C SER A 75 -26.46 -4.75 -9.70
N ALA A 76 -26.58 -5.78 -8.87
CA ALA A 76 -26.82 -5.58 -7.46
C ALA A 76 -25.62 -4.82 -6.85
N ARG A 77 -25.91 -3.73 -6.14
CA ARG A 77 -24.91 -2.91 -5.48
C ARG A 77 -25.06 -3.08 -3.98
N LYS A 78 -23.99 -3.47 -3.32
CA LYS A 78 -23.94 -3.64 -1.87
C LYS A 78 -22.75 -2.89 -1.27
N ALA A 79 -22.91 -2.48 -0.01
CA ALA A 79 -21.86 -1.88 0.76
C ALA A 79 -21.46 -2.81 1.91
N PHE A 80 -20.16 -3.07 2.07
CA PHE A 80 -19.59 -3.64 3.27
C PHE A 80 -19.22 -2.51 4.23
N VAL A 81 -19.59 -2.65 5.50
CA VAL A 81 -19.44 -1.61 6.50
C VAL A 81 -18.78 -2.18 7.74
N ILE A 82 -17.75 -1.51 8.26
CA ILE A 82 -17.21 -1.71 9.61
C ILE A 82 -17.55 -0.48 10.43
N ALA A 83 -18.41 -0.66 11.43
CA ALA A 83 -18.85 0.39 12.34
C ALA A 83 -18.38 0.11 13.76
N ARG A 84 -18.11 1.18 14.54
CA ARG A 84 -17.79 1.07 15.96
C ARG A 84 -18.75 1.92 16.77
N ARG A 85 -19.46 1.27 17.71
CA ARG A 85 -20.41 1.89 18.63
C ARG A 85 -20.30 1.23 20.01
N ASN A 86 -20.34 2.03 21.06
CA ASN A 86 -20.35 1.51 22.44
C ASN A 86 -19.24 0.48 22.73
N ARG A 87 -18.02 0.69 22.19
CA ARG A 87 -16.85 -0.20 22.30
C ARG A 87 -16.97 -1.53 21.53
N VAL A 88 -18.04 -1.71 20.78
CA VAL A 88 -18.24 -2.89 19.92
C VAL A 88 -17.92 -2.51 18.48
N VAL A 89 -17.27 -3.41 17.78
CA VAL A 89 -17.08 -3.35 16.33
C VAL A 89 -18.13 -4.25 15.71
N ASP A 90 -18.89 -3.68 14.79
CA ASP A 90 -19.93 -4.38 14.04
C ASP A 90 -19.58 -4.39 12.56
N GLU A 91 -19.83 -5.52 11.89
CA GLU A 91 -19.80 -5.64 10.44
C GLU A 91 -21.22 -5.65 9.88
N ALA A 92 -21.40 -5.02 8.73
CA ALA A 92 -22.67 -5.04 8.02
C ALA A 92 -22.48 -5.22 6.52
N VAL A 93 -23.46 -5.85 5.89
CA VAL A 93 -23.69 -5.80 4.44
C VAL A 93 -25.02 -5.12 4.19
N VAL A 94 -25.00 -4.05 3.40
CA VAL A 94 -26.19 -3.27 3.06
C VAL A 94 -26.48 -3.41 1.57
N ASP A 95 -27.63 -3.94 1.21
CA ASP A 95 -28.14 -3.91 -0.16
C ASP A 95 -28.63 -2.49 -0.47
N LEU A 96 -27.87 -1.79 -1.31
CA LEU A 96 -28.13 -0.40 -1.68
C LEU A 96 -29.33 -0.28 -2.65
N THR A 97 -29.55 -1.31 -3.45
CA THR A 97 -30.67 -1.37 -4.42
C THR A 97 -31.99 -1.62 -3.69
N ALA A 98 -32.02 -2.64 -2.85
CA ALA A 98 -33.22 -2.98 -2.05
C ALA A 98 -33.38 -2.10 -0.81
N ARG A 99 -32.37 -1.27 -0.46
CA ARG A 99 -32.34 -0.39 0.72
C ARG A 99 -32.60 -1.15 2.03
N LYS A 100 -31.95 -2.30 2.21
CA LYS A 100 -32.10 -3.17 3.39
C LYS A 100 -30.76 -3.61 3.94
N VAL A 101 -30.73 -4.00 5.20
CA VAL A 101 -29.57 -4.65 5.82
C VAL A 101 -29.66 -6.15 5.54
N ASP A 102 -28.66 -6.68 4.83
CA ASP A 102 -28.55 -8.12 4.56
C ASP A 102 -27.88 -8.87 5.71
N ARG A 103 -26.87 -8.24 6.34
CA ARG A 103 -26.13 -8.79 7.48
C ARG A 103 -25.80 -7.66 8.46
N TRP A 104 -25.89 -7.95 9.74
CA TRP A 104 -25.34 -7.16 10.84
C TRP A 104 -24.80 -8.11 11.89
N GLU A 105 -23.53 -7.99 12.23
CA GLU A 105 -22.87 -8.90 13.16
C GLU A 105 -21.89 -8.14 14.05
N ALA A 106 -21.95 -8.38 15.36
CA ALA A 106 -20.96 -7.88 16.30
C ALA A 106 -19.72 -8.78 16.32
N ILE A 107 -18.54 -8.20 16.12
CA ILE A 107 -17.27 -8.92 16.10
C ILE A 107 -16.55 -8.73 17.44
N PRO A 108 -16.58 -9.72 18.35
CA PRO A 108 -16.04 -9.56 19.68
C PRO A 108 -14.52 -9.56 19.70
N GLY A 109 -13.94 -8.74 20.59
CA GLY A 109 -12.50 -8.73 20.90
C GLY A 109 -11.61 -8.16 19.79
N VAL A 110 -12.18 -7.44 18.82
CA VAL A 110 -11.41 -6.77 17.75
C VAL A 110 -11.39 -5.26 17.92
N GLN A 111 -10.45 -4.61 17.26
CA GLN A 111 -10.35 -3.15 17.18
C GLN A 111 -10.36 -2.75 15.70
N SER A 112 -11.21 -1.79 15.37
CA SER A 112 -11.19 -1.16 14.03
C SER A 112 -10.01 -0.20 13.89
N ALA A 113 -9.73 0.27 12.67
CA ALA A 113 -8.77 1.34 12.41
C ALA A 113 -9.02 2.56 13.30
N ILE A 114 -7.95 3.31 13.60
CA ILE A 114 -8.03 4.53 14.41
C ILE A 114 -8.65 5.64 13.56
N SER A 115 -9.71 6.26 14.07
CA SER A 115 -10.35 7.37 13.40
C SER A 115 -9.63 8.70 13.65
N GLY A 116 -9.79 9.68 12.76
CA GLY A 116 -9.24 11.02 12.95
C GLY A 116 -9.75 11.70 14.22
N ALA A 117 -11.02 11.46 14.59
CA ALA A 117 -11.59 11.96 15.84
C ALA A 117 -10.92 11.34 17.08
N GLU A 118 -10.61 10.05 17.06
CA GLU A 118 -9.89 9.36 18.14
C GLU A 118 -8.45 9.84 18.24
N TRP A 119 -7.80 10.11 17.12
CA TRP A 119 -6.46 10.69 17.07
C TRP A 119 -6.39 12.03 17.83
N HIS A 120 -7.27 12.97 17.49
CA HIS A 120 -7.32 14.26 18.18
C HIS A 120 -7.71 14.13 19.66
N ARG A 121 -8.65 13.22 19.97
CA ARG A 121 -9.05 12.96 21.36
C ARG A 121 -7.89 12.42 22.19
N ALA A 122 -7.08 11.51 21.64
CA ALA A 122 -5.90 10.98 22.34
C ALA A 122 -4.89 12.08 22.69
N GLN A 123 -4.63 12.99 21.74
CA GLN A 123 -3.77 14.15 21.97
C GLN A 123 -4.30 15.03 23.11
N GLN A 124 -5.60 15.33 23.12
CA GLN A 124 -6.23 16.13 24.16
C GLN A 124 -6.13 15.44 25.54
N ILE A 125 -6.45 14.16 25.61
CA ILE A 125 -6.37 13.39 26.87
C ILE A 125 -4.95 13.42 27.43
N ALA A 126 -3.95 13.13 26.61
CA ALA A 126 -2.54 13.12 27.03
C ALA A 126 -2.08 14.51 27.50
N THR A 127 -2.34 15.56 26.75
CA THR A 127 -1.87 16.92 27.05
C THR A 127 -2.61 17.58 28.21
N HIS A 128 -3.78 17.07 28.61
CA HIS A 128 -4.52 17.54 29.80
C HIS A 128 -4.25 16.71 31.05
N ASP A 129 -3.56 15.57 30.95
CA ASP A 129 -3.23 14.74 32.11
C ASP A 129 -2.26 15.45 33.04
N ALA A 130 -2.56 15.41 34.37
CA ALA A 130 -1.77 16.10 35.39
C ALA A 130 -0.36 15.51 35.53
N GLY A 131 -0.22 14.18 35.44
CA GLY A 131 1.05 13.48 35.53
C GLY A 131 1.95 13.81 34.32
N TRP A 132 1.38 13.78 33.11
CA TRP A 132 2.06 14.18 31.89
C TRP A 132 2.54 15.64 31.96
N ARG A 133 1.66 16.56 32.37
CA ARG A 133 2.02 17.98 32.54
C ARG A 133 3.12 18.20 33.56
N LYS A 134 3.12 17.44 34.66
CA LYS A 134 4.19 17.47 35.67
C LYS A 134 5.52 17.00 35.06
N ALA A 135 5.53 15.90 34.33
CA ALA A 135 6.71 15.37 33.64
C ALA A 135 7.25 16.34 32.58
N MET A 136 6.37 17.02 31.85
CA MET A 136 6.75 18.04 30.85
C MET A 136 7.36 19.29 31.50
N ARG A 137 6.81 19.75 32.64
CA ARG A 137 7.41 20.86 33.40
C ARG A 137 8.80 20.51 33.92
N ALA A 138 9.02 19.27 34.37
CA ALA A 138 10.34 18.78 34.78
C ALA A 138 11.36 18.77 33.60
N ARG A 139 10.87 18.74 32.35
CA ARG A 139 11.65 18.87 31.12
C ARG A 139 11.80 20.33 30.63
N GLY A 140 11.33 21.32 31.42
CA GLY A 140 11.46 22.75 31.10
C GLY A 140 10.35 23.34 30.23
N TYR A 141 9.22 22.62 30.05
CA TYR A 141 8.08 23.14 29.30
C TYR A 141 7.06 23.82 30.22
N ALA A 142 6.97 25.15 30.17
CA ALA A 142 5.96 25.92 30.92
C ALA A 142 4.59 25.95 30.20
N GLY A 143 4.59 25.96 28.88
CA GLY A 143 3.41 25.90 28.00
C GLY A 143 3.50 24.75 27.02
N PHE A 144 2.34 24.36 26.44
CA PHE A 144 2.21 23.16 25.61
C PHE A 144 1.68 23.46 24.19
N ASP A 145 1.49 24.73 23.84
CA ASP A 145 0.87 25.16 22.58
C ASP A 145 1.77 24.91 21.35
N LYS A 146 3.08 24.77 21.57
CA LYS A 146 4.10 24.52 20.53
C LYS A 146 4.60 23.08 20.58
N LEU A 147 3.68 22.15 20.80
CA LEU A 147 3.93 20.72 20.78
C LEU A 147 3.06 20.07 19.70
N TYR A 148 3.65 19.14 18.98
CA TYR A 148 2.92 18.18 18.19
C TYR A 148 2.97 16.84 18.91
N CYS A 149 1.82 16.24 19.19
CA CYS A 149 1.74 14.95 19.87
C CYS A 149 1.10 13.93 18.94
N GLU A 150 1.72 12.76 18.80
CA GLU A 150 1.33 11.74 17.83
C GLU A 150 0.90 10.46 18.57
N PRO A 151 -0.39 10.09 18.49
CA PRO A 151 -0.88 8.80 18.98
C PRO A 151 -0.48 7.66 18.03
N ARG A 152 -0.16 6.50 18.57
CA ARG A 152 0.16 5.29 17.79
C ARG A 152 -0.57 4.09 18.35
N SER A 153 -1.09 3.23 17.48
CA SER A 153 -1.57 1.91 17.86
C SER A 153 -0.37 0.98 18.09
N ALA A 154 -0.51 0.02 18.99
CA ALA A 154 0.50 -1.02 19.21
C ALA A 154 -0.10 -2.43 19.10
N GLY A 155 -1.41 -2.53 18.84
CA GLY A 155 -2.13 -3.79 18.81
C GLY A 155 -2.15 -4.55 20.14
N ASP A 156 -2.81 -5.69 20.14
CA ASP A 156 -2.87 -6.58 21.31
C ASP A 156 -1.53 -7.32 21.47
N GLY A 157 -1.08 -7.46 22.69
CA GLY A 157 0.11 -8.22 23.02
C GLY A 157 1.42 -7.43 23.06
N ALA A 158 1.45 -6.19 22.59
CA ALA A 158 2.61 -5.31 22.82
C ALA A 158 2.81 -5.02 24.32
N ASP A 159 1.72 -5.07 25.08
CA ASP A 159 1.72 -4.87 26.52
C ASP A 159 0.50 -5.58 27.13
N PRO A 160 0.65 -6.31 28.26
CA PRO A 160 -0.48 -6.98 28.93
C PRO A 160 -1.66 -6.06 29.28
N ILE A 161 -1.40 -4.76 29.48
CA ILE A 161 -2.46 -3.76 29.74
C ILE A 161 -3.36 -3.53 28.52
N ALA A 162 -2.94 -3.90 27.33
CA ALA A 162 -3.66 -3.65 26.08
C ALA A 162 -4.83 -4.62 25.85
N ALA A 163 -4.83 -5.78 26.53
CA ALA A 163 -5.83 -6.81 26.30
C ALA A 163 -7.26 -6.28 26.48
N GLY A 164 -8.06 -6.33 25.42
CA GLY A 164 -9.45 -5.88 25.39
C GLY A 164 -9.67 -4.37 25.55
N ARG A 165 -8.63 -3.57 25.45
CA ARG A 165 -8.69 -2.11 25.59
C ARG A 165 -8.33 -1.41 24.29
N ARG A 166 -8.93 -0.24 24.08
CA ARG A 166 -8.57 0.64 22.94
C ARG A 166 -7.48 1.63 23.37
N LEU A 167 -6.24 1.14 23.36
CA LEU A 167 -5.09 1.92 23.78
C LEU A 167 -4.35 2.53 22.61
N VAL A 168 -3.82 3.73 22.85
CA VAL A 168 -2.84 4.39 21.99
C VAL A 168 -1.69 4.95 22.83
N TRP A 169 -0.50 4.94 22.27
CA TRP A 169 0.73 5.48 22.86
C TRP A 169 0.99 6.85 22.25
N VAL A 170 1.03 7.89 23.09
CA VAL A 170 1.18 9.28 22.65
C VAL A 170 2.60 9.75 22.96
N THR A 171 3.35 10.07 21.92
CA THR A 171 4.67 10.72 21.97
C THR A 171 4.55 12.16 21.48
N CYS A 172 5.47 13.05 21.88
CA CYS A 172 5.37 14.45 21.50
C CYS A 172 6.70 15.00 20.95
N PHE A 173 6.58 16.05 20.14
CA PHE A 173 7.68 16.77 19.51
C PHE A 173 7.59 18.26 19.85
N ASP A 174 8.75 18.90 19.98
CA ASP A 174 8.87 20.33 20.17
C ASP A 174 8.87 21.04 18.79
N THR A 175 7.86 21.84 18.50
CA THR A 175 7.71 22.54 17.22
C THR A 175 8.15 24.00 17.26
N ARG A 176 8.81 24.46 18.36
CA ARG A 176 9.26 25.84 18.46
C ARG A 176 10.36 26.16 17.44
N GLY A 177 10.10 27.09 16.51
CA GLY A 177 11.08 27.56 15.51
C GLY A 177 11.41 26.55 14.40
N THR A 178 10.52 25.59 14.10
CA THR A 178 10.60 24.71 12.93
C THR A 178 9.23 24.42 12.34
N ASN A 179 9.17 24.28 11.02
CA ASN A 179 8.00 23.78 10.30
C ASN A 179 8.01 22.23 10.20
N ASN A 180 9.17 21.59 10.40
CA ASN A 180 9.25 20.14 10.51
C ASN A 180 8.78 19.68 11.90
N ILE A 181 7.51 19.30 11.99
CA ILE A 181 6.86 18.92 13.25
C ILE A 181 7.46 17.68 13.93
N ARG A 182 8.29 16.91 13.22
CA ARG A 182 8.95 15.70 13.74
C ARG A 182 10.46 15.85 13.99
N ALA A 183 11.01 17.07 13.74
CA ALA A 183 12.44 17.32 13.88
C ALA A 183 13.00 17.13 15.30
N ARG A 184 12.16 17.35 16.32
CA ARG A 184 12.63 17.45 17.71
C ARG A 184 11.78 16.62 18.66
N PRO A 185 12.02 15.29 18.72
CA PRO A 185 11.30 14.42 19.64
C PRO A 185 11.59 14.79 21.11
N ILE A 186 10.55 14.78 21.94
CA ILE A 186 10.65 14.89 23.40
C ILE A 186 10.76 13.46 23.92
N GLU A 187 11.98 12.98 23.98
CA GLU A 187 12.29 11.60 24.29
C GLU A 187 12.05 11.27 25.77
N GLY A 188 11.84 10.00 26.06
CA GLY A 188 11.73 9.48 27.41
C GLY A 188 10.37 9.70 28.08
N LEU A 189 9.35 10.15 27.36
CA LEU A 189 8.01 10.35 27.91
C LEU A 189 6.93 9.87 26.93
N VAL A 190 6.14 8.88 27.36
CA VAL A 190 5.00 8.35 26.57
C VAL A 190 3.77 8.27 27.46
N ALA A 191 2.65 8.81 27.00
CA ALA A 191 1.36 8.65 27.66
C ALA A 191 0.57 7.52 27.00
N VAL A 192 0.23 6.48 27.76
CA VAL A 192 -0.67 5.41 27.30
C VAL A 192 -2.10 5.83 27.59
N VAL A 193 -2.85 6.11 26.55
CA VAL A 193 -4.23 6.62 26.61
C VAL A 193 -5.22 5.51 26.32
N ASP A 194 -6.18 5.33 27.21
CA ASP A 194 -7.36 4.50 26.97
C ASP A 194 -8.46 5.40 26.39
N LEU A 195 -8.73 5.21 25.10
CA LEU A 195 -9.71 6.01 24.36
C LEU A 195 -11.14 5.78 24.85
N ASP A 196 -11.45 4.56 25.31
CA ASP A 196 -12.78 4.23 25.82
C ASP A 196 -13.00 4.74 27.25
N ALA A 197 -11.96 4.70 28.07
CA ALA A 197 -12.00 5.27 29.42
C ALA A 197 -11.81 6.80 29.43
N GLY A 198 -11.30 7.36 28.36
CA GLY A 198 -11.06 8.80 28.20
C GLY A 198 -9.99 9.35 29.15
N ARG A 199 -8.96 8.56 29.48
CA ARG A 199 -7.90 8.95 30.42
C ARG A 199 -6.55 8.31 30.10
N VAL A 200 -5.48 8.90 30.61
CA VAL A 200 -4.16 8.26 30.66
C VAL A 200 -4.21 7.12 31.69
N VAL A 201 -3.85 5.92 31.28
CA VAL A 201 -3.83 4.72 32.15
C VAL A 201 -2.44 4.37 32.62
N ARG A 202 -1.42 4.83 31.90
CA ARG A 202 -0.01 4.69 32.29
C ARG A 202 0.82 5.81 31.68
N LEU A 203 1.79 6.29 32.44
CA LEU A 203 2.82 7.19 31.98
C LEU A 203 4.16 6.45 32.03
N ILE A 204 4.82 6.34 30.88
CA ILE A 204 6.19 5.81 30.78
C ILE A 204 7.11 7.03 30.79
N ASP A 205 7.91 7.18 31.85
CA ASP A 205 8.82 8.31 32.03
C ASP A 205 10.22 7.76 32.42
N SER A 206 11.14 7.79 31.48
CA SER A 206 12.55 7.39 31.68
C SER A 206 13.47 8.57 32.00
N GLY A 207 12.91 9.73 32.31
CA GLY A 207 13.64 10.95 32.57
C GLY A 207 13.89 11.84 31.32
N PRO A 208 14.36 13.07 31.54
CA PRO A 208 14.60 14.01 30.47
C PRO A 208 15.83 13.62 29.63
N VAL A 209 15.68 13.73 28.33
CA VAL A 209 16.76 13.62 27.33
C VAL A 209 16.91 14.98 26.64
N PRO A 210 18.12 15.44 26.28
CA PRO A 210 18.29 16.69 25.55
C PRO A 210 17.47 16.70 24.27
N VAL A 211 16.70 17.77 24.05
CA VAL A 211 15.98 17.99 22.79
C VAL A 211 16.93 18.65 21.80
N SER A 212 17.01 18.13 20.58
CA SER A 212 17.83 18.72 19.52
C SER A 212 17.44 20.17 19.24
N ARG A 213 18.38 20.97 18.79
CA ARG A 213 18.17 22.35 18.34
C ARG A 213 18.05 22.46 16.83
N GLU A 214 18.20 21.35 16.14
CA GLU A 214 18.06 21.32 14.68
C GLU A 214 16.64 21.72 14.27
N THR A 215 16.53 22.53 13.22
CA THR A 215 15.24 22.88 12.63
C THR A 215 14.80 21.85 11.60
N ALA A 216 15.76 21.20 10.94
CA ALA A 216 15.55 20.14 9.96
C ALA A 216 14.48 20.51 8.91
N GLU A 217 14.56 21.73 8.40
CA GLU A 217 13.65 22.20 7.35
C GLU A 217 13.90 21.45 6.05
N PHE A 218 12.84 21.02 5.39
CA PHE A 218 12.88 20.25 4.15
C PHE A 218 12.23 20.95 2.96
N GLY A 219 11.75 22.18 3.11
CA GLY A 219 11.19 22.97 2.01
C GLY A 219 12.21 23.27 0.91
N GLU A 220 11.75 23.34 -0.33
CA GLU A 220 12.58 23.73 -1.46
C GLU A 220 13.15 25.15 -1.27
N ARG A 221 14.44 25.30 -1.55
CA ARG A 221 15.05 26.62 -1.69
C ARG A 221 14.75 27.16 -3.08
N PRO A 222 14.36 28.44 -3.23
CA PRO A 222 14.15 29.01 -4.54
C PRO A 222 15.44 28.96 -5.36
N TYR A 223 15.40 28.29 -6.51
CA TYR A 223 16.51 28.28 -7.46
C TYR A 223 16.37 29.45 -8.43
N PRO A 224 17.47 30.17 -8.74
CA PRO A 224 17.41 31.36 -9.62
C PRO A 224 17.01 31.06 -11.07
N LYS A 225 17.06 29.78 -11.49
CA LYS A 225 16.65 29.33 -12.83
C LYS A 225 15.83 28.04 -12.70
N ALA A 226 14.54 28.15 -12.98
CA ALA A 226 13.69 26.97 -13.18
C ALA A 226 14.18 26.21 -14.44
N ARG A 227 14.23 24.90 -14.36
CA ARG A 227 14.41 24.08 -15.57
C ARG A 227 13.14 24.19 -16.41
N PRO A 228 13.27 24.37 -17.75
CA PRO A 228 12.08 24.39 -18.61
C PRO A 228 11.33 23.07 -18.46
N ALA A 229 10.00 23.15 -18.41
CA ALA A 229 9.15 21.96 -18.44
C ALA A 229 9.45 21.18 -19.74
N ARG A 230 9.55 19.87 -19.63
CA ARG A 230 9.65 18.99 -20.82
C ARG A 230 8.29 18.97 -21.50
N VAL A 231 8.28 19.13 -22.80
CA VAL A 231 7.07 18.95 -23.60
C VAL A 231 6.81 17.45 -23.66
N HIS A 232 5.64 17.01 -23.20
CA HIS A 232 5.17 15.64 -23.34
C HIS A 232 4.50 15.47 -24.71
N LEU A 233 4.65 14.30 -25.30
CA LEU A 233 3.98 13.95 -26.54
C LEU A 233 2.56 13.44 -26.22
N PRO A 234 1.60 13.55 -27.16
CA PRO A 234 0.27 13.01 -26.95
C PRO A 234 0.30 11.54 -26.51
N SER A 235 -0.50 11.19 -25.53
CA SER A 235 -0.65 9.83 -25.03
C SER A 235 -1.83 9.14 -25.71
N ASP A 236 -1.68 7.85 -26.03
CA ASP A 236 -2.75 6.99 -26.55
C ASP A 236 -3.66 6.44 -25.44
N VAL A 237 -3.57 7.00 -24.24
CA VAL A 237 -4.39 6.59 -23.09
C VAL A 237 -5.83 7.06 -23.27
N THR A 238 -6.77 6.15 -23.13
CA THR A 238 -8.20 6.48 -23.06
C THR A 238 -8.79 6.07 -21.74
N VAL A 239 -9.54 6.97 -21.11
CA VAL A 239 -10.24 6.73 -19.84
C VAL A 239 -11.73 6.95 -20.04
N ASP A 240 -12.54 5.96 -19.65
CA ASP A 240 -13.99 6.01 -19.64
C ASP A 240 -14.48 5.59 -18.25
N GLY A 241 -14.91 6.57 -17.45
CA GLY A 241 -15.17 6.38 -16.03
C GLY A 241 -13.95 5.77 -15.32
N HIS A 242 -14.11 4.57 -14.78
CA HIS A 242 -13.04 3.82 -14.10
C HIS A 242 -12.34 2.80 -15.01
N SER A 243 -12.56 2.84 -16.32
CA SER A 243 -11.96 1.95 -17.31
C SER A 243 -10.84 2.66 -18.05
N VAL A 244 -9.68 2.04 -18.14
CA VAL A 244 -8.49 2.55 -18.85
C VAL A 244 -8.13 1.62 -19.99
N ARG A 245 -7.73 2.21 -21.11
CA ARG A 245 -7.12 1.48 -22.25
C ARG A 245 -5.84 2.20 -22.67
N TRP A 246 -4.82 1.41 -22.96
CA TRP A 246 -3.56 1.89 -23.48
C TRP A 246 -2.82 0.78 -24.21
N GLN A 247 -2.38 1.06 -25.41
CA GLN A 247 -1.71 0.07 -26.26
C GLN A 247 -2.56 -1.23 -26.36
N GLY A 248 -2.12 -2.36 -25.87
CA GLY A 248 -2.94 -3.58 -25.81
C GLY A 248 -3.67 -3.79 -24.48
N TRP A 249 -3.37 -2.96 -23.50
CA TRP A 249 -3.91 -3.10 -22.17
C TRP A 249 -5.33 -2.53 -22.01
N SER A 250 -6.10 -3.17 -21.19
CA SER A 250 -7.35 -2.62 -20.62
C SER A 250 -7.49 -3.10 -19.19
N PHE A 251 -7.92 -2.19 -18.31
CA PHE A 251 -8.16 -2.49 -16.89
C PHE A 251 -9.16 -1.52 -16.29
N ARG A 252 -9.60 -1.81 -15.08
CA ARG A 252 -10.39 -0.90 -14.26
C ARG A 252 -9.61 -0.55 -13.00
N TYR A 253 -9.88 0.63 -12.44
CA TYR A 253 -9.30 1.08 -11.17
C TYR A 253 -10.38 1.65 -10.26
N ARG A 254 -10.12 1.60 -8.96
CA ARG A 254 -10.88 2.33 -7.93
C ARG A 254 -9.99 2.61 -6.72
N MET A 255 -10.36 3.64 -5.95
CA MET A 255 -9.78 3.89 -4.63
C MET A 255 -10.66 3.23 -3.58
N ASP A 256 -10.03 2.51 -2.69
CA ASP A 256 -10.60 1.86 -1.53
C ASP A 256 -10.07 2.58 -0.29
N ARG A 257 -10.91 2.84 0.70
CA ARG A 257 -10.53 3.59 1.91
C ARG A 257 -9.35 2.95 2.65
N ARG A 258 -9.28 1.61 2.69
CA ARG A 258 -8.27 0.86 3.45
C ARG A 258 -7.01 0.59 2.65
N VAL A 259 -7.13 -0.07 1.50
CA VAL A 259 -5.95 -0.53 0.74
C VAL A 259 -5.44 0.50 -0.28
N GLY A 260 -6.18 1.57 -0.50
CA GLY A 260 -5.86 2.55 -1.51
C GLY A 260 -6.26 2.10 -2.91
N LEU A 261 -5.33 2.16 -3.84
CA LEU A 261 -5.60 1.87 -5.25
C LEU A 261 -5.77 0.37 -5.51
N ILE A 262 -6.90 0.02 -6.13
CA ILE A 262 -7.18 -1.33 -6.64
C ILE A 262 -7.22 -1.28 -8.16
N VAL A 263 -6.52 -2.20 -8.82
CA VAL A 263 -6.64 -2.48 -10.25
C VAL A 263 -7.40 -3.78 -10.45
N SER A 264 -8.29 -3.83 -11.45
CA SER A 264 -9.13 -5.01 -11.69
C SER A 264 -9.31 -5.28 -13.17
N LEU A 265 -9.62 -6.54 -13.51
CA LEU A 265 -9.89 -6.98 -14.87
C LEU A 265 -8.79 -6.56 -15.85
N VAL A 266 -7.52 -6.75 -15.44
CA VAL A 266 -6.36 -6.42 -16.25
C VAL A 266 -6.24 -7.43 -17.39
N ARG A 267 -6.42 -6.94 -18.61
CA ARG A 267 -6.41 -7.74 -19.84
C ARG A 267 -5.45 -7.16 -20.84
N HIS A 268 -4.89 -8.05 -21.64
CA HIS A 268 -4.10 -7.66 -22.81
C HIS A 268 -4.76 -8.20 -24.09
N GLU A 269 -4.82 -7.35 -25.12
CA GLU A 269 -5.30 -7.76 -26.43
C GLU A 269 -4.17 -8.42 -27.21
N ASP A 270 -4.40 -9.65 -27.63
CA ASP A 270 -3.50 -10.44 -28.48
C ASP A 270 -4.29 -10.98 -29.67
N ARG A 271 -3.93 -10.55 -30.88
CA ARG A 271 -4.56 -10.99 -32.15
C ARG A 271 -6.10 -10.90 -32.13
N GLY A 272 -6.61 -9.77 -31.66
CA GLY A 272 -8.05 -9.50 -31.59
C GLY A 272 -8.78 -10.20 -30.44
N ARG A 273 -8.08 -10.93 -29.57
CA ARG A 273 -8.63 -11.58 -28.39
C ARG A 273 -8.21 -10.81 -27.13
N ARG A 274 -9.17 -10.46 -26.28
CA ARG A 274 -8.87 -9.90 -24.94
C ARG A 274 -8.63 -11.04 -23.96
N ARG A 275 -7.40 -11.14 -23.49
CA ARG A 275 -6.93 -12.20 -22.63
C ARG A 275 -6.73 -11.66 -21.22
N MET A 276 -7.30 -12.33 -20.22
CA MET A 276 -7.14 -11.94 -18.81
C MET A 276 -5.75 -12.28 -18.32
N VAL A 277 -5.21 -11.43 -17.46
CA VAL A 277 -3.95 -11.66 -16.75
C VAL A 277 -4.16 -11.61 -15.24
N LEU A 278 -4.87 -10.56 -14.76
CA LEU A 278 -5.09 -10.32 -13.34
C LEU A 278 -6.54 -9.91 -13.13
N TYR A 279 -7.27 -10.65 -12.27
CA TYR A 279 -8.63 -10.28 -11.90
C TYR A 279 -8.64 -9.07 -10.97
N ARG A 280 -7.79 -9.09 -9.92
CA ARG A 280 -7.66 -8.00 -8.95
C ARG A 280 -6.25 -7.93 -8.38
N GLY A 281 -5.71 -6.71 -8.30
CA GLY A 281 -4.45 -6.40 -7.63
C GLY A 281 -4.59 -5.22 -6.69
N SER A 282 -4.05 -5.33 -5.49
CA SER A 282 -4.04 -4.26 -4.49
C SER A 282 -2.91 -4.46 -3.48
N VAL A 283 -2.58 -3.41 -2.72
CA VAL A 283 -1.87 -3.59 -1.45
C VAL A 283 -2.76 -4.42 -0.52
N ALA A 284 -2.15 -5.25 0.30
CA ALA A 284 -2.84 -6.11 1.27
C ALA A 284 -2.49 -5.77 2.72
N GLU A 285 -1.26 -5.33 2.99
CA GLU A 285 -0.83 -4.79 4.28
C GLU A 285 0.56 -4.15 4.15
N MET A 286 0.90 -3.27 5.11
CA MET A 286 2.24 -2.72 5.30
C MET A 286 2.63 -2.86 6.77
N PHE A 287 3.77 -3.49 7.04
CA PHE A 287 4.31 -3.65 8.38
C PHE A 287 5.61 -2.89 8.52
N VAL A 288 5.69 -2.03 9.55
CA VAL A 288 6.85 -1.15 9.80
C VAL A 288 7.27 -1.26 11.26
N PRO A 289 8.16 -2.21 11.63
CA PRO A 289 8.73 -2.32 12.96
C PRO A 289 10.02 -1.51 13.11
N TYR A 290 10.12 -0.73 14.19
CA TYR A 290 11.33 -0.01 14.58
C TYR A 290 12.15 -0.83 15.58
N MET A 291 13.49 -0.85 15.41
CA MET A 291 14.40 -1.76 16.12
C MET A 291 14.97 -1.23 17.45
N ALA A 292 14.35 -0.18 18.03
CA ALA A 292 14.80 0.34 19.32
C ALA A 292 14.12 -0.42 20.48
N ASP A 293 14.91 -1.21 21.22
CA ASP A 293 14.45 -2.00 22.37
C ASP A 293 14.43 -1.14 23.65
N ARG A 294 13.45 -0.23 23.74
CA ARG A 294 13.18 0.60 24.92
C ARG A 294 11.69 0.70 25.15
N ALA A 295 11.28 0.84 26.40
CA ALA A 295 9.85 0.97 26.76
C ALA A 295 9.15 2.16 26.08
N THR A 296 9.90 3.20 25.68
CA THR A 296 9.39 4.36 24.94
C THR A 296 9.38 4.16 23.43
N TRP A 297 9.83 2.99 22.92
CA TRP A 297 9.96 2.68 21.48
C TRP A 297 9.36 1.33 21.08
N SER A 298 9.36 0.33 21.93
CA SER A 298 8.99 -1.06 21.63
C SER A 298 7.57 -1.24 21.07
N PHE A 299 6.69 -0.25 21.22
CA PHE A 299 5.34 -0.27 20.66
C PHE A 299 5.28 0.17 19.20
N ARG A 300 6.39 0.68 18.62
CA ARG A 300 6.44 1.17 17.22
C ARG A 300 6.61 0.02 16.26
N ALA A 301 5.50 -0.63 15.93
CA ALA A 301 5.41 -1.75 15.02
C ALA A 301 4.04 -1.69 14.32
N ALA A 302 3.90 -0.75 13.39
CA ALA A 302 2.63 -0.41 12.76
C ALA A 302 2.23 -1.40 11.67
N LEU A 303 0.94 -1.64 11.53
CA LEU A 303 0.29 -2.27 10.39
C LEU A 303 -0.52 -1.19 9.67
N ASP A 304 0.17 -0.44 8.80
CA ASP A 304 -0.26 0.87 8.31
C ASP A 304 -1.56 0.83 7.51
N VAL A 305 -1.79 -0.23 6.74
CA VAL A 305 -3.01 -0.38 5.95
C VAL A 305 -4.21 -0.68 6.84
N GLY A 306 -4.05 -1.62 7.76
CA GLY A 306 -5.16 -2.07 8.61
C GLY A 306 -5.46 -1.16 9.79
N GLU A 307 -4.45 -0.47 10.35
CA GLU A 307 -4.60 0.40 11.51
C GLU A 307 -4.98 1.84 11.15
N TYR A 308 -4.60 2.31 9.94
CA TYR A 308 -4.82 3.72 9.53
C TYR A 308 -5.54 3.87 8.19
N GLY A 309 -5.24 3.01 7.21
CA GLY A 309 -5.87 3.02 5.88
C GLY A 309 -5.12 3.86 4.84
N PHE A 310 -4.53 3.20 3.85
CA PHE A 310 -3.77 3.85 2.78
C PHE A 310 -4.63 4.76 1.91
N GLY A 311 -5.85 4.34 1.56
CA GLY A 311 -6.71 5.16 0.72
C GLY A 311 -7.20 6.43 1.42
N TRP A 312 -7.50 6.34 2.72
CA TRP A 312 -7.88 7.51 3.51
C TRP A 312 -6.72 8.49 3.69
N LEU A 313 -5.49 7.99 3.74
CA LEU A 313 -4.27 8.77 3.93
C LEU A 313 -3.57 9.09 2.60
N SER A 314 -4.18 8.80 1.44
CA SER A 314 -3.64 9.21 0.15
C SER A 314 -3.60 10.73 0.04
N SER A 315 -2.40 11.26 -0.15
CA SER A 315 -2.17 12.70 -0.26
C SER A 315 -2.64 13.24 -1.62
N PRO A 316 -3.14 14.48 -1.70
CA PRO A 316 -3.33 15.16 -2.97
C PRO A 316 -2.00 15.28 -3.72
N LEU A 317 -1.91 14.70 -4.90
CA LEU A 317 -0.72 14.71 -5.74
C LEU A 317 -0.50 16.05 -6.44
N VAL A 318 0.75 16.45 -6.61
CA VAL A 318 1.15 17.70 -7.23
C VAL A 318 1.71 17.43 -8.62
N ALA A 319 1.03 17.93 -9.65
CA ALA A 319 1.51 17.85 -11.03
C ALA A 319 2.84 18.61 -11.19
N GLY A 320 3.81 17.98 -11.83
CA GLY A 320 5.17 18.51 -11.98
C GLY A 320 6.14 18.08 -10.87
N THR A 321 5.63 17.52 -9.77
CA THR A 321 6.43 16.97 -8.65
C THR A 321 6.15 15.49 -8.47
N ASP A 322 4.93 15.14 -8.09
CA ASP A 322 4.54 13.75 -7.83
C ASP A 322 4.18 13.00 -9.11
N CYS A 323 3.67 13.73 -10.09
CA CYS A 323 3.31 13.21 -11.41
C CYS A 323 3.86 14.16 -12.47
N PRO A 324 4.04 13.72 -13.74
CA PRO A 324 4.33 14.64 -14.84
C PRO A 324 3.30 15.79 -14.93
N PRO A 325 3.69 16.98 -15.44
CA PRO A 325 2.79 18.12 -15.50
C PRO A 325 1.51 17.92 -16.30
N ASP A 326 1.52 16.99 -17.25
CA ASP A 326 0.44 16.61 -18.16
C ASP A 326 -0.28 15.32 -17.75
N ALA A 327 0.05 14.77 -16.57
CA ALA A 327 -0.63 13.60 -16.04
C ALA A 327 -2.13 13.87 -15.80
N MET A 328 -2.95 12.87 -16.06
CA MET A 328 -4.36 12.91 -15.67
C MET A 328 -4.47 12.72 -14.16
N MET A 329 -4.90 13.75 -13.46
CA MET A 329 -5.17 13.69 -12.02
C MET A 329 -6.54 13.06 -11.78
N LEU A 330 -6.64 12.18 -10.79
CA LEU A 330 -7.82 11.37 -10.51
C LEU A 330 -8.32 11.64 -9.09
N ASP A 331 -9.60 11.96 -9.01
CA ASP A 331 -10.31 12.15 -7.74
C ASP A 331 -10.96 10.83 -7.28
N ALA A 332 -11.28 10.75 -6.00
CA ALA A 332 -12.05 9.66 -5.44
C ALA A 332 -13.12 10.17 -4.46
N VAL A 333 -14.19 9.41 -4.30
CA VAL A 333 -15.18 9.64 -3.24
C VAL A 333 -14.96 8.59 -2.16
N LEU A 334 -14.63 9.04 -0.95
CA LEU A 334 -14.36 8.17 0.19
C LEU A 334 -15.26 8.57 1.39
N PRO A 335 -15.72 7.61 2.20
CA PRO A 335 -16.46 7.93 3.41
C PRO A 335 -15.54 8.47 4.51
N ASP A 336 -15.98 9.51 5.23
CA ASP A 336 -15.32 9.95 6.45
C ASP A 336 -15.73 9.08 7.67
N ASP A 337 -15.19 9.39 8.85
CA ASP A 337 -15.48 8.67 10.12
C ASP A 337 -16.95 8.75 10.56
N LEU A 338 -17.73 9.68 9.99
CA LEU A 338 -19.16 9.85 10.25
C LEU A 338 -20.03 9.21 9.17
N GLY A 339 -19.40 8.54 8.19
CA GLY A 339 -20.08 7.93 7.04
C GLY A 339 -20.57 8.93 6.01
N ARG A 340 -19.99 10.13 5.96
CA ARG A 340 -20.30 11.14 4.95
C ARG A 340 -19.36 10.97 3.77
N PRO A 341 -19.84 11.06 2.52
CA PRO A 341 -18.97 11.05 1.36
C PRO A 341 -18.13 12.33 1.31
N VAL A 342 -16.83 12.17 1.07
CA VAL A 342 -15.86 13.25 0.90
C VAL A 342 -15.15 13.05 -0.43
N VAL A 343 -15.08 14.12 -1.23
CA VAL A 343 -14.27 14.10 -2.45
C VAL A 343 -12.80 14.31 -2.06
N ALA A 344 -12.00 13.29 -2.29
CA ALA A 344 -10.55 13.34 -2.15
C ALA A 344 -9.95 13.69 -3.52
N HIS A 345 -9.45 14.91 -3.65
CA HIS A 345 -8.96 15.43 -4.92
C HIS A 345 -7.54 14.98 -5.21
N SER A 346 -7.30 14.62 -6.50
CA SER A 346 -5.95 14.29 -7.02
C SER A 346 -5.23 13.20 -6.22
N VAL A 347 -5.95 12.22 -5.70
CA VAL A 347 -5.36 11.13 -4.87
C VAL A 347 -4.68 10.04 -5.67
N ALA A 348 -4.82 10.09 -6.99
CA ALA A 348 -4.06 9.27 -7.91
C ALA A 348 -3.75 10.05 -9.18
N CYS A 349 -2.81 9.59 -9.99
CA CYS A 349 -2.56 10.11 -11.33
C CYS A 349 -2.27 8.98 -12.31
N LEU A 350 -2.62 9.22 -13.57
CA LEU A 350 -2.39 8.32 -14.70
C LEU A 350 -1.59 9.05 -15.77
N PHE A 351 -0.48 8.43 -16.22
CA PHE A 351 0.38 9.03 -17.24
C PHE A 351 1.17 7.99 -18.03
N GLU A 352 1.53 8.32 -19.26
CA GLU A 352 2.49 7.56 -20.04
C GLU A 352 3.90 8.06 -19.75
N HIS A 353 4.81 7.13 -19.46
CA HIS A 353 6.21 7.42 -19.18
C HIS A 353 7.12 6.82 -20.25
N ARG A 354 7.88 7.66 -20.94
CA ARG A 354 8.94 7.24 -21.85
C ARG A 354 10.23 7.09 -21.07
N THR A 355 10.68 5.85 -20.90
CA THR A 355 11.81 5.52 -20.01
C THR A 355 13.18 5.90 -20.57
N ALA A 356 13.26 6.28 -21.85
CA ALA A 356 14.51 6.46 -22.61
C ALA A 356 15.37 5.18 -22.66
N ARG A 357 14.79 4.03 -22.37
CA ARG A 357 15.41 2.71 -22.52
C ARG A 357 14.95 2.07 -23.83
N PRO A 358 15.77 1.22 -24.46
CA PRO A 358 15.27 0.39 -25.54
C PRO A 358 14.36 -0.71 -24.96
N LEU A 359 13.12 -0.79 -25.43
CA LEU A 359 12.23 -1.92 -25.20
C LEU A 359 12.83 -3.21 -25.76
N TRP A 360 13.37 -3.10 -26.96
CA TRP A 360 14.23 -4.09 -27.62
C TRP A 360 15.10 -3.44 -28.67
N ARG A 361 16.24 -4.04 -28.96
CA ARG A 361 17.10 -3.64 -30.04
C ARG A 361 17.96 -4.80 -30.56
N HIS A 362 18.26 -4.78 -31.83
CA HIS A 362 19.23 -5.66 -32.44
C HIS A 362 20.02 -4.94 -33.56
N ALA A 363 21.33 -5.14 -33.58
CA ALA A 363 22.20 -4.71 -34.64
C ALA A 363 22.92 -5.95 -35.21
N GLU A 364 22.66 -6.28 -36.45
CA GLU A 364 23.27 -7.40 -37.15
C GLU A 364 24.54 -6.92 -37.87
N SER A 365 25.70 -7.26 -37.34
CA SER A 365 26.98 -6.77 -37.86
C SER A 365 27.28 -7.29 -39.26
N ALA A 366 26.89 -8.51 -39.56
CA ALA A 366 27.19 -9.14 -40.87
C ALA A 366 26.39 -8.50 -42.01
N SER A 367 25.18 -8.07 -41.79
CA SER A 367 24.31 -7.46 -42.79
C SER A 367 24.21 -5.93 -42.68
N GLY A 368 24.76 -5.34 -41.63
CA GLY A 368 24.61 -3.93 -41.30
C GLY A 368 23.18 -3.52 -40.94
N ARG A 369 22.27 -4.47 -40.69
CA ARG A 369 20.86 -4.19 -40.34
C ARG A 369 20.74 -3.79 -38.89
N TYR A 370 19.92 -2.78 -38.65
CA TYR A 370 19.55 -2.33 -37.28
C TYR A 370 18.03 -2.22 -37.17
N ALA A 371 17.50 -2.68 -36.04
CA ALA A 371 16.13 -2.43 -35.65
C ALA A 371 16.06 -2.26 -34.11
N GLY A 372 15.15 -1.43 -33.65
CA GLY A 372 14.95 -1.20 -32.20
C GLY A 372 13.70 -0.39 -31.95
N ARG A 373 13.26 -0.39 -30.71
CA ARG A 373 12.10 0.34 -30.22
C ARG A 373 12.40 0.93 -28.84
N ALA A 374 12.04 2.21 -28.64
CA ALA A 374 12.07 2.83 -27.33
C ALA A 374 10.91 2.30 -26.48
N GLU A 375 11.11 2.24 -25.17
CA GLU A 375 10.11 1.78 -24.20
C GLU A 375 9.20 2.91 -23.77
N SER A 376 7.88 2.64 -23.76
CA SER A 376 6.87 3.42 -23.07
C SER A 376 6.17 2.54 -22.03
N GLU A 377 5.77 3.14 -20.94
CA GLU A 377 5.06 2.52 -19.82
C GLU A 377 3.83 3.36 -19.47
N LEU A 378 2.72 2.70 -19.14
CA LEU A 378 1.58 3.37 -18.50
C LEU A 378 1.72 3.22 -17.00
N VAL A 379 1.67 4.33 -16.28
CA VAL A 379 1.79 4.39 -14.82
C VAL A 379 0.50 4.90 -14.21
N LEU A 380 -0.03 4.15 -13.24
CA LEU A 380 -1.11 4.58 -12.37
C LEU A 380 -0.56 4.67 -10.94
N ARG A 381 -0.45 5.89 -10.41
CA ARG A 381 0.23 6.22 -9.14
C ARG A 381 -0.71 6.70 -8.07
N THR A 382 -0.46 6.32 -6.82
CA THR A 382 -1.01 6.92 -5.60
C THR A 382 0.07 7.05 -4.54
N ILE A 383 -0.07 8.01 -3.61
CA ILE A 383 0.90 8.23 -2.53
C ILE A 383 0.17 8.38 -1.20
N PRO A 384 -0.01 7.29 -0.42
CA PRO A 384 -0.41 7.40 0.97
C PRO A 384 0.71 7.99 1.83
N SER A 385 0.36 8.98 2.67
CA SER A 385 1.25 9.60 3.66
C SER A 385 0.88 9.11 5.05
N VAL A 386 1.65 8.16 5.58
CA VAL A 386 1.37 7.51 6.86
C VAL A 386 2.39 7.96 7.90
N GLY A 387 1.98 8.81 8.81
CA GLY A 387 2.87 9.33 9.84
C GLY A 387 4.00 10.16 9.25
N ASN A 388 5.21 9.64 9.32
CA ASN A 388 6.44 10.29 8.84
C ASN A 388 6.86 9.81 7.43
N TYR A 389 6.19 8.80 6.86
CA TYR A 389 6.52 8.21 5.56
C TYR A 389 5.48 8.51 4.50
N ASP A 390 5.97 8.67 3.26
CA ASP A 390 5.20 8.70 2.03
C ASP A 390 5.56 7.46 1.21
N TYR A 391 4.53 6.69 0.80
CA TYR A 391 4.72 5.50 -0.01
C TYR A 391 4.21 5.73 -1.43
N VAL A 392 5.13 5.89 -2.39
CA VAL A 392 4.78 5.95 -3.80
C VAL A 392 4.46 4.55 -4.28
N ILE A 393 3.24 4.34 -4.76
CA ILE A 393 2.79 3.04 -5.27
C ILE A 393 2.37 3.20 -6.72
N ASP A 394 3.14 2.58 -7.62
CA ASP A 394 2.93 2.62 -9.07
C ASP A 394 2.51 1.25 -9.59
N TRP A 395 1.35 1.21 -10.25
CA TRP A 395 1.00 0.11 -11.13
C TRP A 395 1.46 0.45 -12.53
N VAL A 396 2.40 -0.33 -13.06
CA VAL A 396 3.08 -0.05 -14.33
C VAL A 396 2.76 -1.14 -15.33
N LEU A 397 2.25 -0.75 -16.49
CA LEU A 397 2.00 -1.66 -17.61
C LEU A 397 2.94 -1.30 -18.76
N THR A 398 3.59 -2.31 -19.34
CA THR A 398 4.56 -2.10 -20.42
C THR A 398 4.05 -2.60 -21.76
N GLU A 399 4.59 -2.06 -22.85
CA GLU A 399 4.29 -2.53 -24.22
C GLU A 399 4.72 -4.00 -24.45
N ALA A 400 5.61 -4.53 -23.61
CA ALA A 400 6.05 -5.94 -23.65
C ALA A 400 5.09 -6.90 -22.95
N GLY A 401 3.96 -6.41 -22.43
CA GLY A 401 2.98 -7.24 -21.74
C GLY A 401 3.30 -7.51 -20.27
N THR A 402 4.23 -6.78 -19.67
CA THR A 402 4.59 -6.90 -18.24
C THR A 402 3.70 -6.01 -17.38
N ILE A 403 3.28 -6.52 -16.23
CA ILE A 403 2.70 -5.75 -15.12
C ILE A 403 3.79 -5.64 -14.05
N ARG A 404 4.17 -4.42 -13.67
CA ARG A 404 5.13 -4.16 -12.59
C ARG A 404 4.47 -3.30 -11.52
N VAL A 405 4.77 -3.61 -10.27
CA VAL A 405 4.42 -2.74 -9.13
C VAL A 405 5.72 -2.18 -8.57
N ASP A 406 5.90 -0.86 -8.69
CA ASP A 406 7.01 -0.15 -8.09
C ASP A 406 6.55 0.49 -6.78
N VAL A 407 7.33 0.33 -5.72
CA VAL A 407 7.06 0.93 -4.41
C VAL A 407 8.26 1.77 -4.00
N GLY A 408 8.01 3.06 -3.81
CA GLY A 408 8.99 4.01 -3.29
C GLY A 408 8.66 4.39 -1.86
N ALA A 409 9.59 4.22 -0.93
CA ALA A 409 9.48 4.75 0.44
C ALA A 409 10.32 6.02 0.55
N THR A 410 9.69 7.11 1.01
CA THR A 410 10.32 8.42 1.20
C THR A 410 9.70 9.12 2.41
N GLY A 411 10.06 10.38 2.66
CA GLY A 411 9.56 11.16 3.78
C GLY A 411 10.64 11.43 4.80
N ILE A 412 10.33 11.31 6.07
CA ILE A 412 11.21 11.68 7.18
C ILE A 412 11.49 10.45 8.03
N ASP A 413 12.78 10.13 8.23
CA ASP A 413 13.16 9.08 9.18
C ASP A 413 12.64 9.39 10.57
N GLU A 414 12.10 8.39 11.27
CA GLU A 414 11.73 8.56 12.64
C GLU A 414 12.96 8.60 13.53
N VAL A 415 13.14 9.73 14.23
CA VAL A 415 14.31 9.99 15.05
C VAL A 415 14.00 9.95 16.54
N LYS A 416 14.95 9.47 17.33
CA LYS A 416 14.93 9.54 18.80
C LYS A 416 15.92 10.58 19.32
N GLY A 417 15.54 11.24 20.41
CA GLY A 417 16.43 12.11 21.16
C GLY A 417 17.50 11.29 21.93
N VAL A 418 18.76 11.75 21.86
CA VAL A 418 19.88 11.11 22.55
C VAL A 418 20.80 12.13 23.22
N THR A 419 21.73 11.66 24.05
CA THR A 419 22.68 12.53 24.73
C THR A 419 23.85 12.91 23.81
N ALA A 420 24.28 12.00 22.96
CA ALA A 420 25.39 12.22 22.05
C ALA A 420 25.12 13.34 21.04
N ARG A 421 26.08 14.18 20.79
CA ARG A 421 26.07 15.22 19.76
C ARG A 421 26.96 14.85 18.59
N THR A 422 28.00 14.06 18.86
CA THR A 422 28.95 13.56 17.88
C THR A 422 29.30 12.11 18.20
N MET A 423 29.89 11.41 17.25
CA MET A 423 30.36 10.02 17.45
C MET A 423 31.55 9.92 18.41
N SER A 424 32.17 11.04 18.76
CA SER A 424 33.27 11.09 19.74
C SER A 424 32.79 11.21 21.19
N ASP A 425 31.51 11.41 21.41
CA ASP A 425 30.95 11.56 22.75
C ASP A 425 30.92 10.20 23.49
N PRO A 426 31.15 10.15 24.80
CA PRO A 426 31.18 8.90 25.57
C PRO A 426 29.90 8.08 25.49
N SER A 427 28.77 8.71 25.27
CA SER A 427 27.48 8.05 25.14
C SER A 427 27.17 7.53 23.71
N ALA A 428 27.97 7.90 22.72
CA ALA A 428 27.67 7.67 21.31
C ALA A 428 27.40 6.18 21.00
N ALA A 429 28.26 5.27 21.44
CA ALA A 429 28.10 3.84 21.18
C ALA A 429 26.77 3.28 21.71
N ARG A 430 26.37 3.69 22.92
CA ARG A 430 25.08 3.30 23.52
C ARG A 430 23.91 3.95 22.79
N ASP A 431 24.04 5.23 22.46
CA ASP A 431 22.94 6.03 21.90
C ASP A 431 22.65 5.65 20.44
N THR A 432 23.64 5.08 19.72
CA THR A 432 23.53 4.64 18.30
C THR A 432 23.47 3.12 18.13
N ALA A 433 23.24 2.34 19.20
CA ALA A 433 23.21 0.88 19.12
C ALA A 433 22.13 0.34 18.16
N ASP A 434 21.02 1.06 18.01
CA ASP A 434 19.84 0.71 17.22
C ASP A 434 19.54 1.73 16.09
N GLY A 435 20.54 2.51 15.67
CA GLY A 435 20.35 3.52 14.63
C GLY A 435 21.62 4.33 14.35
N ARG A 436 21.45 5.42 13.63
CA ARG A 436 22.52 6.31 13.18
C ARG A 436 22.32 7.73 13.72
N LEU A 437 23.39 8.34 14.21
CA LEU A 437 23.39 9.78 14.53
C LEU A 437 23.31 10.59 13.23
N VAL A 438 22.22 11.30 13.03
CA VAL A 438 21.92 12.09 11.82
C VAL A 438 22.04 13.60 12.06
N ALA A 439 21.96 14.02 13.32
CA ALA A 439 22.22 15.40 13.75
C ALA A 439 22.58 15.40 15.26
N PRO A 440 23.11 16.50 15.82
CA PRO A 440 23.37 16.60 17.24
C PRO A 440 22.14 16.28 18.08
N ASN A 441 22.26 15.30 18.98
CA ASN A 441 21.21 14.78 19.84
C ASN A 441 20.07 14.06 19.09
N LEU A 442 20.26 13.60 17.84
CA LEU A 442 19.27 12.88 17.06
C LEU A 442 19.86 11.60 16.45
N VAL A 443 19.21 10.50 16.69
CA VAL A 443 19.47 9.20 16.06
C VAL A 443 18.25 8.77 15.26
N ALA A 444 18.41 8.57 13.97
CA ALA A 444 17.43 7.87 13.15
C ALA A 444 17.51 6.37 13.44
N VAL A 445 16.35 5.76 13.71
CA VAL A 445 16.27 4.38 14.22
C VAL A 445 16.17 3.41 13.05
N ASN A 446 16.95 2.30 13.11
CA ASN A 446 16.82 1.20 12.16
C ASN A 446 15.39 0.66 12.17
N HIS A 447 14.85 0.36 10.99
CA HIS A 447 13.49 -0.17 10.87
C HIS A 447 13.33 -0.93 9.56
N ASP A 448 12.26 -1.68 9.47
CA ASP A 448 11.94 -2.46 8.29
C ASP A 448 10.66 -1.95 7.65
N HIS A 449 10.53 -2.25 6.34
CA HIS A 449 9.29 -2.07 5.60
C HIS A 449 8.93 -3.38 4.91
N PHE A 450 7.75 -3.92 5.18
CA PHE A 450 7.21 -5.12 4.54
C PHE A 450 5.85 -4.80 3.94
N LEU A 451 5.81 -4.54 2.63
CA LEU A 451 4.58 -4.29 1.90
C LEU A 451 4.13 -5.57 1.21
N SER A 452 2.95 -6.06 1.58
CA SER A 452 2.31 -7.21 0.94
C SER A 452 1.33 -6.76 -0.13
N LEU A 453 1.42 -7.36 -1.31
CA LEU A 453 0.49 -7.23 -2.42
C LEU A 453 -0.41 -8.47 -2.49
N ARG A 454 -1.70 -8.30 -2.79
CA ARG A 454 -2.63 -9.35 -3.18
C ARG A 454 -2.80 -9.34 -4.68
N LEU A 455 -2.47 -10.44 -5.33
CA LEU A 455 -2.52 -10.62 -6.79
C LEU A 455 -3.42 -11.82 -7.10
N ASP A 456 -4.65 -11.56 -7.47
CA ASP A 456 -5.65 -12.53 -7.90
C ASP A 456 -5.47 -12.77 -9.39
N VAL A 457 -4.74 -13.81 -9.73
CA VAL A 457 -4.26 -14.09 -11.10
C VAL A 457 -5.26 -14.96 -11.85
N ASP A 458 -5.65 -14.51 -13.05
CA ASP A 458 -6.61 -15.19 -13.93
C ASP A 458 -6.02 -15.32 -15.35
N ILE A 459 -4.90 -16.00 -15.48
CA ILE A 459 -4.20 -16.12 -16.77
C ILE A 459 -5.01 -16.98 -17.72
N ASP A 460 -5.65 -16.35 -18.72
CA ASP A 460 -6.58 -16.98 -19.67
C ASP A 460 -7.73 -17.75 -19.02
N GLY A 461 -8.06 -17.45 -17.76
CA GLY A 461 -9.11 -18.09 -16.98
C GLY A 461 -8.70 -18.19 -15.51
N ALA A 462 -9.65 -18.54 -14.65
CA ALA A 462 -9.44 -18.56 -13.21
C ALA A 462 -8.57 -19.74 -12.74
N ASP A 463 -8.70 -20.91 -13.38
CA ASP A 463 -7.99 -22.12 -12.94
C ASP A 463 -6.52 -22.09 -13.41
N ASN A 464 -5.63 -21.76 -12.48
CA ASN A 464 -4.21 -21.63 -12.72
C ASN A 464 -3.40 -22.56 -11.80
N THR A 465 -2.11 -22.72 -12.08
CA THR A 465 -1.16 -23.49 -11.27
C THR A 465 0.12 -22.69 -11.09
N LEU A 466 0.60 -22.56 -9.87
CA LEU A 466 1.92 -22.02 -9.58
C LEU A 466 2.97 -23.14 -9.66
N LEU A 467 3.95 -22.95 -10.55
CA LEU A 467 5.11 -23.83 -10.69
C LEU A 467 6.31 -23.22 -9.96
N ARG A 468 6.98 -24.03 -9.16
CA ARG A 468 8.31 -23.73 -8.62
C ARG A 468 9.35 -24.33 -9.55
N GLU A 469 10.17 -23.50 -10.15
CA GLU A 469 11.20 -23.94 -11.07
C GLU A 469 12.58 -23.67 -10.48
N ARG A 470 13.31 -24.74 -10.21
CA ARG A 470 14.65 -24.67 -9.64
C ARG A 470 15.70 -24.88 -10.72
N LEU A 471 16.74 -24.07 -10.69
CA LEU A 471 17.91 -24.19 -11.55
C LEU A 471 18.89 -25.15 -10.85
N VAL A 472 18.99 -26.36 -11.37
CA VAL A 472 19.82 -27.43 -10.76
C VAL A 472 21.06 -27.64 -11.62
N PRO A 473 22.28 -27.48 -11.07
CA PRO A 473 23.49 -27.73 -11.79
C PRO A 473 23.66 -29.24 -12.08
N GLU A 474 23.95 -29.55 -13.31
CA GLU A 474 24.29 -30.89 -13.78
C GLU A 474 25.74 -30.93 -14.23
N ARG A 475 26.53 -31.80 -13.63
CA ARG A 475 27.90 -32.03 -14.03
C ARG A 475 27.96 -33.23 -14.96
N PRO A 476 28.62 -33.12 -16.12
CA PRO A 476 28.81 -34.26 -17.00
C PRO A 476 29.61 -35.37 -16.30
N SER A 477 29.40 -36.60 -16.67
CA SER A 477 30.23 -37.74 -16.24
C SER A 477 31.68 -37.52 -16.68
N ALA A 478 32.64 -38.21 -16.00
CA ALA A 478 34.05 -38.08 -16.33
C ALA A 478 34.38 -38.46 -17.78
N ASP A 479 33.54 -39.28 -18.41
CA ASP A 479 33.69 -39.73 -19.79
C ASP A 479 33.01 -38.84 -20.83
N SER A 480 32.38 -37.75 -20.39
CA SER A 480 31.71 -36.81 -21.26
C SER A 480 32.64 -35.64 -21.63
N ALA A 481 32.76 -35.34 -22.91
CA ALA A 481 33.43 -34.13 -23.39
C ALA A 481 32.67 -32.83 -23.09
N GLY A 482 31.51 -32.92 -22.42
CA GLY A 482 30.64 -31.81 -22.08
C GLY A 482 31.15 -30.98 -20.89
N ARG A 483 30.67 -29.75 -20.81
CA ARG A 483 30.85 -28.85 -19.67
C ARG A 483 29.66 -28.98 -18.71
N SER A 484 29.82 -28.46 -17.49
CA SER A 484 28.69 -28.31 -16.55
C SER A 484 27.61 -27.43 -17.18
N VAL A 485 26.37 -27.84 -17.00
CA VAL A 485 25.16 -27.12 -17.41
C VAL A 485 24.23 -27.02 -16.21
N TRP A 486 23.17 -26.27 -16.33
CA TRP A 486 22.05 -26.32 -15.38
C TRP A 486 20.78 -26.69 -16.14
N ARG A 487 19.86 -27.31 -15.45
CA ARG A 487 18.53 -27.64 -15.95
C ARG A 487 17.47 -27.05 -15.05
N VAL A 488 16.31 -26.84 -15.62
CA VAL A 488 15.11 -26.43 -14.89
C VAL A 488 14.38 -27.68 -14.40
N VAL A 489 14.13 -27.76 -13.11
CA VAL A 489 13.24 -28.74 -12.50
C VAL A 489 11.99 -28.00 -12.05
N SER A 490 10.84 -28.35 -12.66
CA SER A 490 9.57 -27.69 -12.42
C SER A 490 8.67 -28.61 -11.58
N GLU A 491 8.10 -28.06 -10.51
CA GLU A 491 7.19 -28.76 -9.59
C GLU A 491 5.96 -27.87 -9.32
N PRO A 492 4.73 -28.40 -9.46
CA PRO A 492 3.53 -27.64 -9.12
C PRO A 492 3.42 -27.49 -7.59
N VAL A 493 2.97 -26.32 -7.15
CA VAL A 493 2.53 -26.11 -5.78
C VAL A 493 1.11 -26.68 -5.65
N LYS A 494 0.92 -27.64 -4.74
CA LYS A 494 -0.32 -28.39 -4.63
C LYS A 494 -1.26 -27.87 -3.54
N THR A 495 -0.68 -27.27 -2.51
CA THR A 495 -1.42 -26.87 -1.31
C THR A 495 -1.03 -25.44 -0.95
N GLU A 496 -1.99 -24.66 -0.47
CA GLU A 496 -1.75 -23.29 0.01
C GLU A 496 -0.71 -23.25 1.14
N GLY A 497 0.03 -22.16 1.18
CA GLY A 497 1.07 -21.95 2.19
C GLY A 497 2.10 -20.89 1.81
N PRO A 498 3.10 -20.69 2.69
CA PRO A 498 4.25 -19.85 2.41
C PRO A 498 5.20 -20.54 1.42
N LEU A 499 5.83 -19.72 0.59
CA LEU A 499 6.83 -20.11 -0.40
C LEU A 499 8.04 -19.17 -0.32
N GLY A 500 9.19 -19.70 -0.67
CA GLY A 500 10.37 -18.87 -0.84
C GLY A 500 11.44 -19.12 0.21
N ASP A 501 12.40 -19.90 -0.20
CA ASP A 501 13.79 -19.88 0.25
C ASP A 501 14.66 -19.60 -1.00
N ALA A 502 14.20 -18.66 -1.83
CA ALA A 502 14.85 -18.27 -3.08
C ALA A 502 16.08 -17.41 -2.78
N GLY A 503 17.12 -18.05 -2.21
CA GLY A 503 18.41 -17.42 -2.03
C GLY A 503 19.30 -17.54 -3.28
N LEU A 504 20.32 -16.69 -3.38
CA LEU A 504 21.32 -16.75 -4.49
C LEU A 504 21.93 -18.14 -4.67
N ALA A 505 22.04 -18.93 -3.61
CA ALA A 505 22.58 -20.28 -3.66
C ALA A 505 21.62 -21.32 -4.23
N ARG A 506 20.33 -21.02 -4.28
CA ARG A 506 19.26 -21.89 -4.79
C ARG A 506 18.27 -21.04 -5.61
N PRO A 507 18.65 -20.64 -6.83
CA PRO A 507 17.79 -19.81 -7.65
C PRO A 507 16.50 -20.55 -8.00
N GLU A 508 15.37 -19.91 -7.66
CA GLU A 508 14.02 -20.42 -7.91
C GLU A 508 13.26 -19.37 -8.74
N VAL A 509 12.49 -19.86 -9.71
CA VAL A 509 11.60 -19.05 -10.54
C VAL A 509 10.16 -19.46 -10.22
N TRP A 510 9.29 -18.50 -10.03
CA TRP A 510 7.86 -18.72 -9.78
C TRP A 510 7.08 -18.43 -11.06
N ARG A 511 6.47 -19.47 -11.61
CA ARG A 511 5.71 -19.34 -12.85
C ARG A 511 4.27 -19.73 -12.65
N ILE A 512 3.36 -18.86 -13.00
CA ILE A 512 1.91 -19.11 -12.99
C ILE A 512 1.52 -19.52 -14.40
N VAL A 513 0.87 -20.65 -14.58
CA VAL A 513 0.42 -21.15 -15.88
C VAL A 513 -1.06 -21.54 -15.82
N ASN A 514 -1.74 -21.44 -16.97
CA ASN A 514 -3.05 -22.03 -17.15
C ASN A 514 -2.90 -23.40 -17.83
N PRO A 515 -3.07 -24.52 -17.08
CA PRO A 515 -2.88 -25.85 -17.65
C PRO A 515 -3.99 -26.28 -18.62
N ASN A 516 -5.11 -25.54 -18.65
CA ASN A 516 -6.29 -25.84 -19.47
C ASN A 516 -6.21 -25.24 -20.88
N VAL A 517 -5.22 -24.37 -21.13
CA VAL A 517 -5.03 -23.67 -22.40
C VAL A 517 -3.64 -23.99 -22.94
N THR A 518 -3.52 -24.07 -24.28
CA THR A 518 -2.24 -24.23 -24.96
C THR A 518 -1.99 -23.07 -25.93
N ASN A 519 -0.75 -22.62 -26.01
CA ASN A 519 -0.29 -21.66 -27.01
C ASN A 519 0.01 -22.35 -28.35
N SER A 520 0.44 -21.60 -29.37
CA SER A 520 0.72 -22.11 -30.72
C SER A 520 1.82 -23.19 -30.77
N LEU A 521 2.66 -23.28 -29.76
CA LEU A 521 3.74 -24.26 -29.64
C LEU A 521 3.38 -25.45 -28.75
N GLY A 522 2.12 -25.54 -28.28
CA GLY A 522 1.65 -26.60 -27.40
C GLY A 522 2.04 -26.44 -25.93
N GLY A 523 2.69 -25.35 -25.55
CA GLY A 523 2.99 -25.00 -24.16
C GLY A 523 1.82 -24.29 -23.49
N HIS A 524 1.84 -24.22 -22.16
CA HIS A 524 0.81 -23.50 -21.38
C HIS A 524 1.14 -22.01 -21.29
N PRO A 525 0.18 -21.10 -21.58
CA PRO A 525 0.37 -19.67 -21.38
C PRO A 525 0.53 -19.37 -19.89
N GLY A 526 1.42 -18.44 -19.58
CA GLY A 526 1.71 -18.09 -18.19
C GLY A 526 2.37 -16.74 -18.02
N TYR A 527 2.63 -16.45 -16.77
CA TYR A 527 3.42 -15.31 -16.31
C TYR A 527 4.43 -15.76 -15.26
N GLU A 528 5.62 -15.20 -15.32
CA GLU A 528 6.65 -15.36 -14.29
C GLU A 528 6.50 -14.23 -13.27
N LEU A 529 6.35 -14.57 -11.98
CA LEU A 529 6.48 -13.59 -10.92
C LEU A 529 7.97 -13.40 -10.64
N ARG A 530 8.46 -12.22 -10.99
CA ARG A 530 9.88 -11.85 -10.88
C ARG A 530 10.06 -10.87 -9.73
N PRO A 531 10.64 -11.32 -8.61
CA PRO A 531 10.91 -10.45 -7.46
C PRO A 531 12.01 -9.43 -7.78
N GLY A 532 11.91 -8.23 -7.18
CA GLY A 532 13.04 -7.34 -6.97
C GLY A 532 13.89 -7.79 -5.77
N PRO A 533 14.86 -6.99 -5.36
CA PRO A 533 15.56 -7.21 -4.10
C PRO A 533 14.54 -7.23 -2.95
N THR A 534 14.58 -8.27 -2.13
CA THR A 534 13.64 -8.39 -1.01
C THR A 534 14.32 -8.99 0.21
N ALA A 535 13.81 -8.66 1.39
CA ALA A 535 14.22 -9.19 2.68
C ALA A 535 13.00 -9.88 3.33
N ILE A 536 13.29 -10.74 4.29
CA ILE A 536 12.27 -11.33 5.19
C ILE A 536 12.42 -10.72 6.58
N SER A 537 11.35 -10.75 7.36
CA SER A 537 11.36 -10.23 8.73
C SER A 537 12.31 -11.03 9.61
N LEU A 538 13.17 -10.34 10.38
CA LEU A 538 14.16 -10.94 11.28
C LEU A 538 13.67 -11.12 12.72
N PRO A 539 12.71 -10.35 13.28
CA PRO A 539 12.15 -10.58 14.59
C PRO A 539 11.66 -12.02 14.79
N ALA A 540 11.78 -12.50 16.03
CA ALA A 540 11.38 -13.88 16.34
C ALA A 540 9.88 -14.09 16.10
N PRO A 541 9.45 -15.28 15.61
CA PRO A 541 8.02 -15.56 15.37
C PRO A 541 7.13 -15.41 16.62
N ALA A 542 7.71 -15.59 17.83
CA ALA A 542 7.01 -15.41 19.10
C ALA A 542 6.83 -13.94 19.50
N ASP A 543 7.51 -13.02 18.85
CA ASP A 543 7.40 -11.58 19.12
C ASP A 543 5.96 -11.09 18.87
N PRO A 544 5.35 -10.34 19.79
CA PRO A 544 3.98 -9.86 19.62
C PRO A 544 3.74 -9.10 18.31
N ALA A 545 4.68 -8.23 17.91
CA ALA A 545 4.59 -7.50 16.66
C ALA A 545 4.67 -8.44 15.45
N GLN A 546 5.60 -9.41 15.47
CA GLN A 546 5.78 -10.39 14.40
C GLN A 546 4.57 -11.33 14.27
N ARG A 547 3.92 -11.72 15.38
CA ARG A 547 2.69 -12.52 15.33
C ARG A 547 1.53 -11.81 14.64
N ARG A 548 1.45 -10.48 14.75
CA ARG A 548 0.46 -9.67 14.02
C ARG A 548 0.80 -9.57 12.54
N ALA A 549 2.08 -9.50 12.22
CA ALA A 549 2.62 -9.35 10.87
C ALA A 549 3.22 -10.66 10.32
N ALA A 550 2.67 -11.81 10.69
CA ALA A 550 3.23 -13.11 10.33
C ALA A 550 3.34 -13.36 8.81
N PHE A 551 2.60 -12.61 8.00
CA PHE A 551 2.72 -12.62 6.54
C PHE A 551 4.13 -12.25 6.05
N SER A 552 4.87 -11.43 6.82
CA SER A 552 6.23 -10.96 6.46
C SER A 552 7.32 -12.03 6.67
N ALA A 553 6.97 -13.19 7.21
CA ALA A 553 7.91 -14.30 7.42
C ALA A 553 8.30 -15.03 6.12
N ALA A 554 7.58 -14.80 5.03
CA ALA A 554 7.91 -15.35 3.71
C ALA A 554 7.65 -14.31 2.61
N PRO A 555 8.47 -14.28 1.55
CA PRO A 555 8.31 -13.33 0.46
C PRO A 555 7.08 -13.62 -0.43
N LEU A 556 6.64 -14.86 -0.47
CA LEU A 556 5.47 -15.26 -1.26
C LEU A 556 4.59 -16.22 -0.47
N TRP A 557 3.27 -16.00 -0.53
CA TRP A 557 2.25 -16.95 -0.10
C TRP A 557 1.31 -17.23 -1.26
N ILE A 558 0.73 -18.42 -1.26
CA ILE A 558 -0.34 -18.81 -2.18
C ILE A 558 -1.55 -19.30 -1.38
N THR A 559 -2.75 -18.85 -1.80
CA THR A 559 -4.03 -19.35 -1.29
C THR A 559 -4.94 -19.74 -2.43
N ALA A 560 -5.90 -20.63 -2.19
CA ALA A 560 -7.08 -20.72 -3.03
C ALA A 560 -7.87 -19.41 -2.92
N TYR A 561 -8.54 -19.02 -3.99
CA TYR A 561 -9.38 -17.82 -3.98
C TYR A 561 -10.52 -17.93 -2.95
N ASP A 562 -10.67 -16.88 -2.17
CA ASP A 562 -11.78 -16.69 -1.25
C ASP A 562 -12.09 -15.19 -1.22
N PRO A 563 -13.34 -14.75 -1.50
CA PRO A 563 -13.70 -13.34 -1.54
C PRO A 563 -13.55 -12.63 -0.19
N GLU A 564 -13.56 -13.36 0.93
CA GLU A 564 -13.40 -12.79 2.27
C GLU A 564 -11.91 -12.62 2.66
N GLU A 565 -10.97 -13.21 1.92
CA GLU A 565 -9.53 -13.14 2.17
C GLU A 565 -8.92 -11.96 1.40
N LEU A 566 -8.96 -10.78 1.99
CA LEU A 566 -8.54 -9.53 1.34
C LEU A 566 -7.25 -8.93 1.91
N TYR A 567 -6.88 -9.26 3.17
CA TYR A 567 -5.84 -8.55 3.92
C TYR A 567 -4.81 -9.52 4.49
N ALA A 568 -3.52 -9.28 4.24
CA ALA A 568 -2.45 -10.19 4.61
C ALA A 568 -2.32 -10.43 6.13
N ALA A 569 -2.66 -9.43 6.96
CA ALA A 569 -2.73 -9.53 8.42
C ALA A 569 -4.16 -9.79 8.94
N GLY A 570 -5.13 -10.05 8.04
CA GLY A 570 -6.55 -10.19 8.37
C GLY A 570 -7.28 -8.86 8.48
N THR A 571 -8.60 -8.94 8.65
CA THR A 571 -9.47 -7.76 8.73
C THR A 571 -9.14 -6.87 9.92
N TYR A 572 -8.75 -7.46 11.04
CA TYR A 572 -8.46 -6.77 12.29
C TYR A 572 -7.02 -7.02 12.75
N PRO A 573 -6.04 -6.23 12.28
CA PRO A 573 -4.61 -6.48 12.51
C PRO A 573 -4.15 -6.18 13.95
N ASN A 574 -5.03 -5.65 14.82
CA ASN A 574 -4.73 -5.56 16.24
C ASN A 574 -4.59 -6.94 16.91
N ARG A 575 -5.21 -8.00 16.33
CA ARG A 575 -5.16 -9.38 16.83
C ARG A 575 -4.08 -10.18 16.13
N SER A 576 -3.37 -10.98 16.90
CA SER A 576 -2.45 -12.00 16.35
C SER A 576 -3.23 -13.20 15.81
N GLY A 577 -2.63 -13.90 14.84
CA GLY A 577 -3.14 -15.17 14.32
C GLY A 577 -4.21 -15.07 13.22
N GLY A 578 -4.51 -13.86 12.74
CA GLY A 578 -5.33 -13.63 11.55
C GLY A 578 -4.49 -13.64 10.25
N GLY A 579 -5.15 -13.36 9.13
CA GLY A 579 -4.50 -13.20 7.82
C GLY A 579 -3.92 -14.49 7.24
N LEU A 580 -2.82 -14.38 6.51
CA LEU A 580 -2.26 -15.46 5.72
C LEU A 580 -1.99 -16.77 6.49
N PRO A 581 -1.47 -16.77 7.72
CA PRO A 581 -1.35 -17.99 8.48
C PRO A 581 -2.68 -18.70 8.76
N ALA A 582 -3.73 -17.92 9.06
CA ALA A 582 -5.07 -18.48 9.27
C ALA A 582 -5.70 -18.98 7.96
N PHE A 583 -5.51 -18.24 6.86
CA PHE A 583 -6.02 -18.63 5.55
C PHE A 583 -5.43 -19.98 5.11
N THR A 584 -4.12 -20.09 5.17
CA THR A 584 -3.39 -21.29 4.71
C THR A 584 -3.48 -22.47 5.67
N SER A 585 -3.96 -22.27 6.90
CA SER A 585 -4.19 -23.38 7.84
C SER A 585 -5.29 -24.37 7.39
N ARG A 586 -6.08 -23.96 6.39
CA ARG A 586 -7.13 -24.81 5.79
C ARG A 586 -6.56 -25.84 4.81
N HIS A 587 -5.32 -25.68 4.36
CA HIS A 587 -4.62 -26.58 3.43
C HIS A 587 -5.41 -26.89 2.15
N ARG A 588 -6.07 -25.89 1.57
CA ARG A 588 -6.85 -26.02 0.34
C ARG A 588 -5.92 -26.35 -0.85
N PRO A 589 -6.41 -27.14 -1.85
CA PRO A 589 -5.66 -27.39 -3.07
C PRO A 589 -5.54 -26.11 -3.92
N VAL A 590 -4.37 -25.92 -4.54
CA VAL A 590 -4.04 -24.76 -5.40
C VAL A 590 -3.43 -25.16 -6.74
N GLU A 591 -3.51 -26.43 -7.10
CA GLU A 591 -3.11 -26.93 -8.42
C GLU A 591 -4.33 -26.95 -9.33
N ASN A 592 -4.26 -26.27 -10.48
CA ASN A 592 -5.37 -26.09 -11.43
C ASN A 592 -6.63 -25.56 -10.71
N ALA A 593 -6.50 -24.44 -10.03
CA ALA A 593 -7.54 -23.83 -9.22
C ALA A 593 -7.51 -22.31 -9.35
N ASP A 594 -8.57 -21.66 -8.92
CA ASP A 594 -8.60 -20.18 -8.75
C ASP A 594 -7.69 -19.83 -7.57
N ILE A 595 -6.58 -19.13 -7.84
CA ILE A 595 -5.51 -18.87 -6.89
C ILE A 595 -5.19 -17.40 -6.69
N VAL A 596 -4.76 -17.06 -5.48
CA VAL A 596 -4.28 -15.75 -5.13
C VAL A 596 -2.84 -15.83 -4.66
N LEU A 597 -1.98 -15.00 -5.23
CA LEU A 597 -0.61 -14.81 -4.79
C LEU A 597 -0.52 -13.60 -3.88
N TRP A 598 0.23 -13.74 -2.78
CA TRP A 598 0.51 -12.68 -1.83
C TRP A 598 2.02 -12.47 -1.79
N TYR A 599 2.48 -11.43 -2.48
CA TYR A 599 3.91 -11.12 -2.55
C TYR A 599 4.27 -10.01 -1.57
N THR A 600 5.24 -10.26 -0.70
CA THR A 600 5.73 -9.28 0.28
C THR A 600 7.09 -8.76 -0.16
N MET A 601 7.14 -7.48 -0.49
CA MET A 601 8.40 -6.74 -0.67
C MET A 601 8.90 -6.29 0.69
N GLY A 602 10.11 -6.69 1.06
CA GLY A 602 10.74 -6.29 2.31
C GLY A 602 12.08 -5.60 2.08
N PHE A 603 12.42 -4.64 2.92
CA PHE A 603 13.76 -4.09 3.01
C PHE A 603 14.07 -3.63 4.43
N HIS A 604 15.32 -3.85 4.84
CA HIS A 604 15.85 -3.34 6.09
C HIS A 604 16.38 -1.92 5.84
N HIS A 605 15.76 -0.94 6.47
CA HIS A 605 16.23 0.43 6.36
C HIS A 605 17.26 0.74 7.45
N LEU A 606 18.50 0.96 7.01
CA LEU A 606 19.60 1.42 7.84
C LEU A 606 19.81 2.91 7.53
N PRO A 607 19.30 3.83 8.37
CA PRO A 607 19.37 5.26 8.11
C PRO A 607 20.80 5.78 7.93
N ARG A 608 20.93 6.80 7.07
CA ARG A 608 22.18 7.49 6.79
C ARG A 608 22.03 8.98 7.12
N PRO A 609 23.13 9.72 7.36
CA PRO A 609 23.06 11.17 7.53
C PRO A 609 22.39 11.88 6.34
N GLU A 610 22.50 11.31 5.12
CA GLU A 610 21.91 11.83 3.88
C GLU A 610 20.38 11.65 3.82
N ASP A 611 19.81 10.81 4.68
CA ASP A 611 18.36 10.60 4.76
C ASP A 611 17.66 11.66 5.65
N TRP A 612 18.44 12.55 6.26
CA TRP A 612 17.94 13.63 7.10
C TRP A 612 18.17 15.01 6.47
N PRO A 613 17.21 15.96 6.51
CA PRO A 613 15.90 15.91 7.17
C PRO A 613 14.80 15.22 6.38
N VAL A 614 14.99 14.92 5.12
CA VAL A 614 14.07 14.18 4.25
C VAL A 614 14.90 13.22 3.39
N MET A 615 14.45 11.99 3.30
CA MET A 615 15.20 10.94 2.60
C MET A 615 14.92 10.93 1.10
N ALA A 616 15.94 10.55 0.33
CA ALA A 616 15.74 10.18 -1.06
C ALA A 616 14.89 8.91 -1.14
N THR A 617 14.00 8.84 -2.15
CA THR A 617 13.10 7.70 -2.31
C THR A 617 13.87 6.39 -2.52
N LEU A 618 13.61 5.41 -1.66
CA LEU A 618 14.08 4.03 -1.80
C LEU A 618 13.06 3.23 -2.62
N TRP A 619 13.48 2.72 -3.76
CA TRP A 619 12.61 2.00 -4.68
C TRP A 619 12.79 0.48 -4.57
N ASN A 620 11.66 -0.23 -4.60
CA ASN A 620 11.60 -1.67 -4.76
C ASN A 620 10.49 -2.02 -5.78
N SER A 621 10.54 -3.23 -6.36
CA SER A 621 9.56 -3.61 -7.37
C SER A 621 9.32 -5.12 -7.42
N VAL A 622 8.18 -5.51 -8.01
CA VAL A 622 7.89 -6.87 -8.43
C VAL A 622 7.24 -6.84 -9.79
N SER A 623 7.48 -7.84 -10.62
CA SER A 623 6.91 -7.90 -11.98
C SER A 623 6.23 -9.23 -12.24
N LEU A 624 5.09 -9.19 -12.94
CA LEU A 624 4.51 -10.30 -13.66
C LEU A 624 4.94 -10.17 -15.13
N VAL A 625 5.80 -11.08 -15.58
CA VAL A 625 6.42 -11.05 -16.92
C VAL A 625 5.83 -12.17 -17.77
N PRO A 626 5.35 -11.91 -19.01
CA PRO A 626 4.77 -12.95 -19.84
C PRO A 626 5.73 -14.12 -20.07
N TYR A 627 5.20 -15.32 -19.96
CA TYR A 627 5.91 -16.56 -20.28
C TYR A 627 5.02 -17.50 -21.12
N GLY A 628 5.26 -17.53 -22.43
CA GLY A 628 4.40 -18.27 -23.34
C GLY A 628 2.96 -17.76 -23.43
N PHE A 629 2.64 -16.62 -22.81
CA PHE A 629 1.34 -15.96 -22.94
C PHE A 629 1.16 -15.39 -24.35
N PHE A 630 2.20 -14.82 -24.92
CA PHE A 630 2.23 -14.40 -26.32
C PHE A 630 3.07 -15.38 -27.15
N ASP A 631 2.69 -15.60 -28.42
CA ASP A 631 3.47 -16.44 -29.33
C ASP A 631 4.78 -15.79 -29.82
N ARG A 632 4.90 -14.46 -29.65
CA ARG A 632 6.10 -13.66 -29.93
C ARG A 632 6.09 -12.37 -29.12
N ASN A 633 7.13 -11.56 -29.25
CA ASN A 633 7.18 -10.25 -28.62
C ASN A 633 5.97 -9.39 -29.03
N PRO A 634 5.03 -9.07 -28.10
CA PRO A 634 3.78 -8.39 -28.43
C PRO A 634 3.97 -6.97 -28.94
N SER A 635 5.09 -6.33 -28.61
CA SER A 635 5.40 -4.98 -29.09
C SER A 635 5.62 -4.92 -30.61
N LEU A 636 5.93 -6.04 -31.27
CA LEU A 636 6.10 -6.10 -32.73
C LEU A 636 4.77 -5.96 -33.47
N ASP A 637 3.65 -6.24 -32.81
CA ASP A 637 2.30 -6.18 -33.39
C ASP A 637 1.63 -4.80 -33.20
N ARG A 638 2.36 -3.83 -32.67
CA ARG A 638 1.87 -2.50 -32.40
C ARG A 638 2.66 -1.43 -33.16
N PRO A 639 2.02 -0.35 -33.60
CA PRO A 639 2.75 0.75 -34.21
C PRO A 639 3.72 1.34 -33.18
N PRO A 640 4.92 1.76 -33.61
CA PRO A 640 5.82 2.50 -32.72
C PRO A 640 5.11 3.77 -32.26
N GLY A 641 5.11 4.05 -30.95
CA GLY A 641 4.60 5.30 -30.40
C GLY A 641 5.18 6.49 -31.14
N GLY A 642 4.33 7.38 -31.64
CA GLY A 642 4.66 8.35 -32.68
C GLY A 642 5.93 9.16 -32.45
N ASN A 643 6.92 8.89 -33.24
CA ASN A 643 7.90 9.83 -33.75
C ASN A 643 8.04 9.53 -35.24
N ARG A 644 7.31 10.23 -36.06
CA ARG A 644 7.74 10.54 -37.42
C ARG A 644 8.20 11.96 -37.48
#